data_5ae76a64aa6ba47c43413c6fd1ea28cf
#
_entry.id   5ae76a64aa6ba47c43413c6fd1ea28cf
#
_cell.length_a   1.000
_cell.length_b   1.000
_cell.length_c   1.000
_cell.angle_alpha   90.00
_cell.angle_beta   90.00
_cell.angle_gamma   90.00
#
_symmetry.space_group_name_H-M   'P 1'
#
loop_
_entity.id
_entity.type
_entity.pdbx_description
1 polymer ?
#
loop_
_entity_poly.entity_id
_entity_poly.type
_entity_poly.pdbx_seq_one_letter_code
_entity_poly.pdbx_strand_id
1 'polypeptide(L)'
;MYQHIPTAHSVRKFNFLLLAFVLFASIFPAILPASVSASSICSAVWDRKTIYTSGQQASYKGHEWTAKWWTQGEEPGTSDVWQDLGVCSTNPTNPPDPSNTPPTVPTNLAVTAKTSTSVSLTWAASTDDKQVIGYTVYYNDNLQAVTKTNATITNLTPNTTYTFTVKAKDNQGLESEASQPLKVTTDTDTLPPEPATPCRPAGLYDSGVKNIPYCQAYDQDGREKLANDSKRRIIGYFTSWRTGKNGQSKYLVTDIPWKSLTHINYAFAHVDSNNRVSVGSPTDPTNPALGLTWPEYPDALMDPSLPYKGHFNLLTQWKKKNPGVKTLISVGGWAESGGYIDENGKRIASGGFYTMTTNADGSVNQAAIDTFATSAVDFLRKYNFEGIDIDYEYPTTMNQAGNPLDWQFSTPRLKGLMTGYNALLKTLRVKLDQASAEDGKYYMLTIASPSSAYLLRGMESFQALKYLDYVNVMSYDLHGAWNEFVGPNAALFDDGKDGELIKYNIYNTPQYGGIGYLNTDWAYHYMRGMMQAGRINIGVPYYTRGFQNVVGGTDGLWGKAVGKNCPTGLTACGDGATGIDNIWHDKDENGKEEGAGSNPMWHAKNLEKGIAGSYLKDHGIVNPVLTGTYKRNYDSTLVAPWLWNAEKRVFLSTEDEQSIGAKADYVIKNGIGGIMIWELAGDYDWYKDRNDGKGEYHMGSTLTKLMHSKFLAATPYDASNSKTPLPADKLALKIEVTGFQLGDQNYPINPTLKITNNSNLTITGGSVIEFDVPTSTSAQFSSYGGDSVKLISAGHTGPNVGGLKGNFHRVAVTIPTWKSVAPGQSIDVSIVYYVPISGPTNYTITIDGKKYAVTDK
;
A
#
# COMPACT_ATOMS: atom_id res chain seq x y z
N MET A 1 22.52 2.77 12.48
CA MET A 1 23.79 2.34 11.83
C MET A 1 24.89 2.22 12.84
N TYR A 2 25.66 1.13 12.78
CA TYR A 2 26.80 0.70 13.62
C TYR A 2 26.47 0.21 15.03
N GLN A 3 26.47 -1.09 15.10
CA GLN A 3 27.19 -2.06 15.97
C GLN A 3 27.60 -1.55 17.36
N HIS A 4 27.07 -2.21 18.38
CA HIS A 4 27.90 -2.92 19.34
C HIS A 4 27.06 -3.95 20.10
N ILE A 5 27.54 -5.19 20.06
CA ILE A 5 27.11 -6.31 20.88
C ILE A 5 27.65 -6.06 22.31
N PRO A 6 26.89 -6.34 23.34
CA PRO A 6 27.48 -6.82 24.57
C PRO A 6 26.97 -8.20 24.94
N THR A 7 27.94 -8.97 25.35
CA THR A 7 27.97 -10.29 25.89
C THR A 7 27.10 -10.50 27.12
N ALA A 8 26.74 -11.75 27.28
CA ALA A 8 26.01 -12.39 28.39
C ALA A 8 26.56 -12.14 29.79
N HIS A 9 25.70 -12.24 30.75
CA HIS A 9 25.67 -12.86 32.10
C HIS A 9 24.70 -12.06 32.96
N SER A 10 23.83 -12.61 33.77
CA SER A 10 23.92 -13.74 34.68
C SER A 10 22.52 -14.13 35.19
N VAL A 11 22.42 -15.40 35.47
CA VAL A 11 21.39 -16.13 36.21
C VAL A 11 21.21 -15.56 37.62
N ARG A 12 19.97 -15.41 38.09
CA ARG A 12 19.64 -15.67 39.50
C ARG A 12 18.24 -16.29 39.65
N LYS A 13 18.29 -17.51 40.11
CA LYS A 13 17.16 -18.27 40.71
C LYS A 13 16.74 -17.63 42.02
N PHE A 14 15.46 -17.67 42.33
CA PHE A 14 15.04 -17.90 43.72
C PHE A 14 13.80 -18.76 43.76
N ASN A 15 13.86 -19.68 44.72
CA ASN A 15 12.99 -20.80 44.97
C ASN A 15 11.89 -20.50 46.01
N PHE A 16 10.84 -21.31 45.95
CA PHE A 16 10.06 -21.94 47.01
C PHE A 16 9.19 -21.09 47.97
N LEU A 17 7.90 -21.40 48.05
CA LEU A 17 7.42 -22.13 49.26
C LEU A 17 6.09 -22.86 48.98
N LEU A 18 6.11 -24.13 49.38
CA LEU A 18 5.00 -25.07 49.52
C LEU A 18 4.20 -24.71 50.78
N LEU A 19 2.88 -24.92 50.80
CA LEU A 19 2.26 -25.61 51.97
C LEU A 19 0.98 -26.34 51.56
N ALA A 20 0.84 -27.48 52.16
CA ALA A 20 -0.03 -28.60 51.85
C ALA A 20 -1.20 -28.74 52.86
N PHE A 21 -1.99 -29.77 52.63
CA PHE A 21 -2.93 -30.54 53.49
C PHE A 21 -4.37 -29.99 53.62
N VAL A 22 -5.48 -30.79 53.60
CA VAL A 22 -5.72 -32.17 54.07
C VAL A 22 -7.02 -32.70 53.44
N LEU A 23 -6.99 -33.98 53.13
CA LEU A 23 -8.02 -35.02 53.00
C LEU A 23 -9.41 -34.77 53.62
N PHE A 24 -10.46 -35.32 52.96
CA PHE A 24 -11.26 -36.41 53.52
C PHE A 24 -11.97 -37.26 52.45
N ALA A 25 -12.06 -38.49 52.77
CA ALA A 25 -12.37 -39.64 51.91
C ALA A 25 -13.84 -40.12 52.00
N SER A 26 -14.16 -40.98 51.03
CA SER A 26 -15.08 -42.10 51.06
C SER A 26 -16.59 -41.84 50.88
N ILE A 27 -17.18 -42.46 49.83
CA ILE A 27 -17.95 -43.71 49.92
C ILE A 27 -18.36 -44.16 48.53
N PHE A 28 -18.02 -45.37 48.10
CA PHE A 28 -18.71 -46.19 47.07
C PHE A 28 -20.02 -46.71 47.68
N PRO A 29 -21.08 -46.97 46.87
CA PRO A 29 -21.08 -48.12 45.97
C PRO A 29 -22.03 -48.01 44.73
N ALA A 30 -21.95 -49.06 43.96
CA ALA A 30 -22.95 -49.77 43.15
C ALA A 30 -22.85 -49.60 41.63
N ILE A 31 -22.39 -50.70 41.08
CA ILE A 31 -22.47 -51.13 39.71
C ILE A 31 -23.93 -51.28 39.25
N LEU A 32 -24.32 -50.66 38.15
CA LEU A 32 -25.40 -51.08 37.26
C LEU A 32 -24.95 -50.94 35.79
N PRO A 33 -25.47 -51.78 34.85
CA PRO A 33 -24.81 -52.06 33.59
C PRO A 33 -24.92 -50.91 32.57
N ALA A 34 -23.86 -50.81 31.78
CA ALA A 34 -23.77 -49.88 30.67
C ALA A 34 -24.93 -50.02 29.69
N SER A 35 -25.69 -48.97 29.56
CA SER A 35 -26.48 -48.68 28.37
C SER A 35 -25.55 -48.31 27.25
N VAL A 36 -25.60 -49.03 26.12
CA VAL A 36 -24.93 -48.66 24.87
C VAL A 36 -25.49 -47.33 24.42
N SER A 37 -24.69 -46.28 24.63
CA SER A 37 -25.02 -44.96 24.12
C SER A 37 -24.81 -44.95 22.61
N ALA A 38 -25.80 -44.52 21.86
CA ALA A 38 -25.70 -44.33 20.42
C ALA A 38 -24.45 -43.45 20.11
N SER A 39 -23.61 -43.92 19.20
CA SER A 39 -22.44 -43.21 18.73
C SER A 39 -22.87 -41.83 18.19
N SER A 40 -22.40 -40.74 18.74
CA SER A 40 -22.63 -39.40 18.25
C SER A 40 -21.84 -39.15 16.95
N ILE A 41 -22.37 -38.30 16.09
CA ILE A 41 -21.64 -37.84 14.91
C ILE A 41 -20.46 -36.98 15.39
N CYS A 42 -19.27 -37.21 14.86
CA CYS A 42 -18.09 -36.40 15.20
C CYS A 42 -18.27 -34.96 14.76
N SER A 43 -17.93 -34.06 15.64
CA SER A 43 -17.70 -32.63 15.30
C SER A 43 -16.53 -32.43 14.33
N ALA A 44 -16.28 -31.21 13.91
CA ALA A 44 -15.13 -30.88 13.07
C ALA A 44 -13.82 -31.42 13.66
N VAL A 45 -12.92 -31.89 12.81
CA VAL A 45 -11.63 -32.43 13.26
C VAL A 45 -10.85 -31.33 13.97
N TRP A 46 -10.26 -31.67 15.12
CA TRP A 46 -9.40 -30.76 15.86
C TRP A 46 -8.26 -30.21 14.98
N ASP A 47 -8.10 -28.90 15.02
CA ASP A 47 -7.01 -28.23 14.34
C ASP A 47 -6.15 -27.44 15.35
N ARG A 48 -4.85 -27.61 15.26
CA ARG A 48 -3.85 -27.01 16.16
C ARG A 48 -3.88 -25.48 16.18
N LYS A 49 -4.39 -24.85 15.13
CA LYS A 49 -4.43 -23.39 14.99
C LYS A 49 -5.75 -22.79 15.47
N THR A 50 -6.78 -23.61 15.60
CA THR A 50 -8.10 -23.17 16.01
C THR A 50 -8.13 -22.96 17.53
N ILE A 51 -8.77 -21.86 17.94
CA ILE A 51 -9.05 -21.57 19.35
C ILE A 51 -10.35 -22.28 19.71
N TYR A 52 -10.32 -23.04 20.82
CA TYR A 52 -11.49 -23.68 21.40
C TYR A 52 -11.76 -23.06 22.77
N THR A 53 -13.00 -22.68 23.03
CA THR A 53 -13.45 -22.15 24.32
C THR A 53 -14.31 -23.17 25.05
N SER A 54 -14.56 -22.99 26.34
CA SER A 54 -15.33 -23.91 27.17
C SER A 54 -16.65 -24.31 26.52
N GLY A 55 -16.86 -25.64 26.37
CA GLY A 55 -18.05 -26.22 25.75
C GLY A 55 -17.96 -26.45 24.24
N GLN A 56 -16.95 -25.93 23.56
CA GLN A 56 -16.76 -26.23 22.13
C GLN A 56 -16.20 -27.63 21.93
N GLN A 57 -16.67 -28.30 20.90
CA GLN A 57 -16.36 -29.68 20.60
C GLN A 57 -15.45 -29.80 19.36
N ALA A 58 -14.60 -30.82 19.36
CA ALA A 58 -13.78 -31.21 18.23
C ALA A 58 -13.58 -32.74 18.24
N SER A 59 -13.47 -33.33 17.07
CA SER A 59 -13.12 -34.76 16.96
C SER A 59 -11.62 -34.94 16.81
N TYR A 60 -11.06 -35.93 17.48
CA TYR A 60 -9.65 -36.28 17.36
C TYR A 60 -9.43 -37.76 17.62
N LYS A 61 -8.75 -38.44 16.70
CA LYS A 61 -8.45 -39.89 16.77
C LYS A 61 -9.68 -40.78 17.01
N GLY A 62 -10.82 -40.39 16.40
CA GLY A 62 -12.08 -41.15 16.46
C GLY A 62 -12.87 -40.94 17.75
N HIS A 63 -12.51 -39.97 18.56
CA HIS A 63 -13.25 -39.56 19.75
C HIS A 63 -13.78 -38.15 19.59
N GLU A 64 -14.88 -37.85 20.23
CA GLU A 64 -15.43 -36.54 20.42
C GLU A 64 -14.89 -35.92 21.70
N TRP A 65 -14.39 -34.70 21.62
CA TRP A 65 -13.77 -34.00 22.72
C TRP A 65 -14.45 -32.67 22.95
N THR A 66 -14.62 -32.23 24.19
CA THR A 66 -15.08 -30.89 24.53
C THR A 66 -14.02 -30.13 25.29
N ALA A 67 -13.77 -28.86 24.93
CA ALA A 67 -12.88 -28.01 25.67
C ALA A 67 -13.50 -27.59 27.01
N LYS A 68 -12.81 -27.82 28.13
CA LYS A 68 -13.25 -27.42 29.47
C LYS A 68 -13.08 -25.90 29.71
N TRP A 69 -12.08 -25.30 29.08
CA TRP A 69 -11.78 -23.87 29.09
C TRP A 69 -11.03 -23.50 27.81
N TRP A 70 -10.59 -22.28 27.70
CA TRP A 70 -9.88 -21.79 26.51
C TRP A 70 -8.60 -22.58 26.22
N THR A 71 -8.41 -23.02 24.99
CA THR A 71 -7.22 -23.75 24.53
C THR A 71 -6.93 -23.46 23.06
N GLN A 72 -5.65 -23.47 22.71
CA GLN A 72 -5.15 -23.41 21.33
C GLN A 72 -3.84 -24.20 21.23
N GLY A 73 -3.77 -25.15 20.30
CA GLY A 73 -2.56 -25.93 20.05
C GLY A 73 -2.35 -27.13 20.99
N GLU A 74 -3.15 -27.28 22.03
CA GLU A 74 -3.12 -28.42 22.96
C GLU A 74 -3.94 -29.59 22.42
N GLU A 75 -3.26 -30.70 22.14
CA GLU A 75 -3.83 -31.88 21.47
C GLU A 75 -4.82 -32.63 22.40
N PRO A 76 -6.07 -32.92 21.93
CA PRO A 76 -7.01 -33.72 22.71
C PRO A 76 -6.44 -35.10 23.09
N GLY A 77 -6.63 -35.50 24.37
CA GLY A 77 -6.11 -36.71 24.91
C GLY A 77 -4.67 -36.64 25.47
N THR A 78 -3.99 -35.47 25.31
CA THR A 78 -2.65 -35.25 25.88
C THR A 78 -2.62 -34.10 26.89
N SER A 79 -3.72 -33.35 27.03
CA SER A 79 -3.85 -32.20 27.94
C SER A 79 -5.18 -32.25 28.68
N ASP A 80 -5.16 -31.84 29.96
CA ASP A 80 -6.33 -31.78 30.83
C ASP A 80 -7.40 -30.77 30.42
N VAL A 81 -7.11 -29.92 29.40
CA VAL A 81 -8.08 -28.94 28.85
C VAL A 81 -9.22 -29.61 28.11
N TRP A 82 -9.05 -30.87 27.70
CA TRP A 82 -10.01 -31.64 26.94
C TRP A 82 -10.71 -32.67 27.78
N GLN A 83 -12.01 -32.83 27.62
CA GLN A 83 -12.79 -33.90 28.18
C GLN A 83 -13.24 -34.84 27.05
N ASP A 84 -12.94 -36.12 27.16
CA ASP A 84 -13.36 -37.12 26.23
C ASP A 84 -14.88 -37.38 26.39
N LEU A 85 -15.64 -37.27 25.32
CA LEU A 85 -17.06 -37.57 25.29
C LEU A 85 -17.36 -38.97 24.74
N GLY A 86 -16.31 -39.71 24.39
CA GLY A 86 -16.41 -41.05 23.85
C GLY A 86 -16.19 -41.16 22.36
N VAL A 87 -16.29 -42.37 21.83
CA VAL A 87 -16.09 -42.69 20.41
C VAL A 87 -17.19 -42.04 19.58
N CYS A 88 -16.81 -41.28 18.57
CA CYS A 88 -17.73 -40.73 17.58
C CYS A 88 -17.49 -41.31 16.18
N SER A 89 -18.50 -41.31 15.34
CA SER A 89 -18.41 -41.77 13.95
C SER A 89 -18.47 -40.59 13.00
N THR A 90 -17.55 -40.54 12.06
CA THR A 90 -17.52 -39.47 11.01
C THR A 90 -18.55 -39.65 9.94
N ASN A 91 -19.38 -40.71 10.05
CA ASN A 91 -20.37 -41.03 9.04
C ASN A 91 -21.67 -41.51 9.69
N PRO A 92 -22.83 -40.90 9.39
CA PRO A 92 -24.11 -41.57 9.62
C PRO A 92 -24.31 -42.59 8.51
N THR A 93 -23.50 -43.66 8.49
CA THR A 93 -23.72 -44.73 7.55
C THR A 93 -24.35 -45.91 8.29
N ASN A 94 -25.50 -46.34 7.80
CA ASN A 94 -25.72 -47.76 7.67
C ASN A 94 -24.42 -48.46 7.24
N PRO A 95 -24.10 -49.67 7.70
CA PRO A 95 -22.94 -50.40 7.19
C PRO A 95 -22.98 -50.31 5.66
N PRO A 96 -21.79 -50.12 5.01
CA PRO A 96 -21.75 -49.96 3.57
C PRO A 96 -22.58 -51.07 2.94
N ASP A 97 -23.57 -50.72 2.14
CA ASP A 97 -24.36 -51.64 1.39
C ASP A 97 -23.37 -52.50 0.58
N PRO A 98 -23.25 -53.81 0.84
CA PRO A 98 -22.30 -54.64 0.12
C PRO A 98 -22.54 -54.71 -1.38
N SER A 99 -23.62 -54.09 -1.86
CA SER A 99 -23.96 -53.94 -3.26
C SER A 99 -23.54 -52.55 -3.84
N ASN A 100 -23.07 -51.58 -3.04
CA ASN A 100 -22.64 -50.28 -3.57
C ASN A 100 -21.37 -50.45 -4.39
N THR A 101 -21.38 -49.96 -5.60
CA THR A 101 -20.23 -49.97 -6.51
C THR A 101 -19.74 -48.54 -6.73
N PRO A 102 -18.44 -48.33 -6.96
CA PRO A 102 -17.95 -47.00 -7.28
C PRO A 102 -18.60 -46.48 -8.58
N PRO A 103 -18.76 -45.12 -8.69
CA PRO A 103 -19.25 -44.51 -9.92
C PRO A 103 -18.41 -44.89 -11.15
N THR A 104 -19.03 -44.83 -12.32
CA THR A 104 -18.30 -44.97 -13.58
C THR A 104 -17.25 -43.87 -13.74
N VAL A 105 -16.14 -44.23 -14.38
CA VAL A 105 -15.03 -43.28 -14.64
C VAL A 105 -15.53 -42.12 -15.50
N PRO A 106 -15.24 -40.85 -15.14
CA PRO A 106 -15.55 -39.75 -16.01
C PRO A 106 -14.85 -39.87 -17.37
N THR A 107 -15.56 -39.70 -18.45
CA THR A 107 -15.04 -39.82 -19.82
C THR A 107 -15.12 -38.49 -20.56
N ASN A 108 -14.49 -38.42 -21.72
CA ASN A 108 -14.47 -37.19 -22.56
C ASN A 108 -13.95 -35.94 -21.85
N LEU A 109 -12.95 -36.10 -20.95
CA LEU A 109 -12.30 -34.95 -20.36
C LEU A 109 -11.64 -34.12 -21.46
N ALA A 110 -12.07 -32.87 -21.58
CA ALA A 110 -11.62 -31.94 -22.62
C ALA A 110 -11.46 -30.52 -22.09
N VAL A 111 -10.60 -29.74 -22.75
CA VAL A 111 -10.46 -28.30 -22.53
C VAL A 111 -11.54 -27.57 -23.29
N THR A 112 -12.26 -26.67 -22.62
CA THR A 112 -13.23 -25.75 -23.26
C THR A 112 -12.67 -24.36 -23.45
N ALA A 113 -11.73 -23.94 -22.58
CA ALA A 113 -10.99 -22.68 -22.68
C ALA A 113 -9.69 -22.79 -21.89
N LYS A 114 -8.69 -22.03 -22.29
CA LYS A 114 -7.46 -21.85 -21.51
C LYS A 114 -6.94 -20.43 -21.67
N THR A 115 -6.18 -20.00 -20.68
CA THR A 115 -5.43 -18.74 -20.67
C THR A 115 -4.00 -19.01 -20.18
N SER A 116 -3.23 -17.97 -20.01
CA SER A 116 -1.91 -18.09 -19.37
C SER A 116 -1.98 -18.55 -17.90
N THR A 117 -3.11 -18.33 -17.20
CA THR A 117 -3.25 -18.62 -15.76
C THR A 117 -4.46 -19.47 -15.40
N SER A 118 -5.20 -19.95 -16.38
CA SER A 118 -6.37 -20.80 -16.14
C SER A 118 -6.61 -21.84 -17.22
N VAL A 119 -7.28 -22.93 -16.83
CA VAL A 119 -7.78 -23.98 -17.75
C VAL A 119 -9.22 -24.31 -17.37
N SER A 120 -10.14 -24.20 -18.32
CA SER A 120 -11.52 -24.65 -18.18
C SER A 120 -11.68 -26.02 -18.78
N LEU A 121 -12.25 -26.93 -18.01
CA LEU A 121 -12.42 -28.35 -18.32
C LEU A 121 -13.89 -28.71 -18.35
N THR A 122 -14.23 -29.71 -19.15
CA THR A 122 -15.54 -30.40 -19.18
C THR A 122 -15.33 -31.88 -19.33
N TRP A 123 -16.31 -32.70 -18.88
CA TRP A 123 -16.31 -34.13 -18.99
C TRP A 123 -17.74 -34.67 -19.05
N ALA A 124 -17.90 -35.90 -19.48
CA ALA A 124 -19.18 -36.58 -19.47
C ALA A 124 -19.55 -37.00 -18.05
N ALA A 125 -20.87 -36.90 -17.73
CA ALA A 125 -21.37 -37.30 -16.43
C ALA A 125 -21.16 -38.79 -16.17
N SER A 126 -20.68 -39.12 -14.97
CA SER A 126 -20.62 -40.49 -14.47
C SER A 126 -22.00 -40.98 -14.05
N THR A 127 -22.21 -42.28 -14.12
CA THR A 127 -23.38 -42.96 -13.59
C THR A 127 -23.01 -43.82 -12.40
N ASP A 128 -23.98 -44.08 -11.52
CA ASP A 128 -23.78 -44.82 -10.30
C ASP A 128 -25.07 -45.55 -9.91
N ASP A 129 -24.96 -46.66 -9.17
CA ASP A 129 -26.10 -47.41 -8.68
C ASP A 129 -26.84 -46.75 -7.50
N LYS A 130 -26.18 -45.73 -6.89
CA LYS A 130 -26.77 -44.88 -5.84
C LYS A 130 -26.98 -43.46 -6.35
N GLN A 131 -25.98 -42.62 -6.25
CA GLN A 131 -26.02 -41.26 -6.75
C GLN A 131 -24.65 -40.64 -6.83
N VAL A 132 -24.21 -40.09 -7.95
CA VAL A 132 -23.04 -39.24 -8.07
C VAL A 132 -23.32 -37.87 -7.43
N ILE A 133 -22.59 -37.50 -6.42
CA ILE A 133 -22.73 -36.19 -5.71
C ILE A 133 -21.72 -35.13 -6.14
N GLY A 134 -20.67 -35.53 -6.87
CA GLY A 134 -19.66 -34.58 -7.32
C GLY A 134 -18.44 -35.22 -7.96
N TYR A 135 -17.48 -34.38 -8.26
CA TYR A 135 -16.23 -34.77 -8.92
C TYR A 135 -15.06 -34.10 -8.24
N THR A 136 -13.86 -34.71 -8.32
CA THR A 136 -12.61 -34.15 -7.90
C THR A 136 -11.68 -34.08 -9.11
N VAL A 137 -11.26 -32.85 -9.46
CA VAL A 137 -10.25 -32.61 -10.51
C VAL A 137 -8.89 -32.59 -9.85
N TYR A 138 -8.00 -33.42 -10.32
CA TYR A 138 -6.59 -33.48 -9.91
C TYR A 138 -5.73 -32.86 -10.96
N TYR A 139 -4.74 -32.06 -10.56
CA TYR A 139 -3.77 -31.44 -11.45
C TYR A 139 -2.43 -31.28 -10.76
N ASN A 140 -1.41 -31.97 -11.23
CA ASN A 140 -0.13 -32.18 -10.55
C ASN A 140 -0.37 -32.63 -9.09
N ASP A 141 0.15 -31.92 -8.09
CA ASP A 141 -0.01 -32.24 -6.66
C ASP A 141 -1.21 -31.51 -6.01
N ASN A 142 -2.13 -30.94 -6.83
CA ASN A 142 -3.28 -30.18 -6.34
C ASN A 142 -4.59 -30.86 -6.72
N LEU A 143 -5.68 -30.48 -6.02
CA LEU A 143 -7.02 -30.95 -6.32
C LEU A 143 -8.07 -29.85 -6.13
N GLN A 144 -9.19 -29.98 -6.87
CA GLN A 144 -10.37 -29.12 -6.71
C GLN A 144 -11.65 -29.98 -6.81
N ALA A 145 -12.46 -29.93 -5.75
CA ALA A 145 -13.78 -30.60 -5.75
C ALA A 145 -14.85 -29.70 -6.40
N VAL A 146 -15.74 -30.31 -7.18
CA VAL A 146 -16.86 -29.64 -7.86
C VAL A 146 -18.10 -30.54 -7.89
N THR A 147 -19.27 -29.92 -8.00
CA THR A 147 -20.56 -30.66 -8.11
C THR A 147 -21.08 -30.76 -9.54
N LYS A 148 -20.46 -30.11 -10.49
CA LYS A 148 -20.83 -30.08 -11.92
C LYS A 148 -19.81 -30.86 -12.75
N THR A 149 -20.18 -31.15 -13.99
CA THR A 149 -19.33 -31.82 -14.98
C THR A 149 -18.40 -30.86 -15.73
N ASN A 150 -18.04 -29.76 -15.09
CA ASN A 150 -17.07 -28.79 -15.57
C ASN A 150 -16.35 -28.12 -14.39
N ALA A 151 -15.17 -27.62 -14.64
CA ALA A 151 -14.38 -26.85 -13.68
C ALA A 151 -13.50 -25.83 -14.40
N THR A 152 -13.26 -24.70 -13.76
CA THR A 152 -12.21 -23.77 -14.18
C THR A 152 -11.14 -23.76 -13.09
N ILE A 153 -9.95 -24.20 -13.44
CA ILE A 153 -8.77 -24.18 -12.57
C ILE A 153 -8.04 -22.86 -12.84
N THR A 154 -7.84 -22.07 -11.80
CA THR A 154 -7.22 -20.73 -11.87
C THR A 154 -5.88 -20.71 -11.13
N ASN A 155 -5.16 -19.59 -11.19
CA ASN A 155 -3.87 -19.40 -10.55
C ASN A 155 -2.78 -20.37 -11.04
N LEU A 156 -2.87 -20.79 -12.29
CA LEU A 156 -1.87 -21.62 -12.93
C LEU A 156 -0.69 -20.76 -13.41
N THR A 157 0.48 -21.37 -13.49
CA THR A 157 1.67 -20.72 -14.01
C THR A 157 1.60 -20.66 -15.56
N PRO A 158 1.89 -19.52 -16.19
CA PRO A 158 1.96 -19.41 -17.65
C PRO A 158 2.95 -20.38 -18.27
N ASN A 159 2.70 -20.77 -19.52
CA ASN A 159 3.53 -21.67 -20.32
C ASN A 159 3.97 -22.95 -19.58
N THR A 160 3.09 -23.46 -18.72
CA THR A 160 3.36 -24.61 -17.88
C THR A 160 2.40 -25.73 -18.22
N THR A 161 2.94 -26.96 -18.38
CA THR A 161 2.12 -28.13 -18.68
C THR A 161 1.57 -28.75 -17.41
N TYR A 162 0.27 -28.84 -17.32
CA TYR A 162 -0.48 -29.52 -16.26
C TYR A 162 -1.10 -30.82 -16.80
N THR A 163 -1.13 -31.84 -15.98
CA THR A 163 -1.82 -33.09 -16.28
C THR A 163 -3.08 -33.17 -15.43
N PHE A 164 -4.23 -33.14 -16.05
CA PHE A 164 -5.54 -33.18 -15.38
C PHE A 164 -6.12 -34.60 -15.43
N THR A 165 -6.70 -35.02 -14.32
CA THR A 165 -7.58 -36.19 -14.23
C THR A 165 -8.79 -35.86 -13.38
N VAL A 166 -9.90 -36.59 -13.55
CA VAL A 166 -11.14 -36.40 -12.81
C VAL A 166 -11.61 -37.70 -12.24
N LYS A 167 -12.04 -37.71 -10.99
CA LYS A 167 -12.77 -38.82 -10.36
C LYS A 167 -14.18 -38.38 -9.99
N ALA A 168 -15.14 -39.27 -10.09
CA ALA A 168 -16.50 -39.10 -9.59
C ALA A 168 -16.63 -39.67 -8.17
N LYS A 169 -17.52 -39.07 -7.37
CA LYS A 169 -17.80 -39.50 -5.99
C LYS A 169 -19.29 -39.71 -5.78
N ASP A 170 -19.63 -40.83 -5.14
CA ASP A 170 -21.02 -41.16 -4.79
C ASP A 170 -21.45 -40.58 -3.43
N ASN A 171 -22.70 -40.76 -3.07
CA ASN A 171 -23.27 -40.29 -1.81
C ASN A 171 -22.90 -41.16 -0.59
N GLN A 172 -22.16 -42.26 -0.80
CA GLN A 172 -21.60 -43.12 0.28
C GLN A 172 -20.08 -42.99 0.42
N GLY A 173 -19.46 -42.11 -0.39
CA GLY A 173 -18.06 -41.76 -0.29
C GLY A 173 -17.10 -42.55 -1.17
N LEU A 174 -17.61 -43.52 -1.97
CA LEU A 174 -16.78 -44.25 -2.95
C LEU A 174 -16.40 -43.35 -4.13
N GLU A 175 -15.18 -43.48 -4.61
CA GLU A 175 -14.67 -42.74 -5.76
C GLU A 175 -14.43 -43.70 -6.94
N SER A 176 -14.67 -43.17 -8.12
CA SER A 176 -14.30 -43.87 -9.36
C SER A 176 -12.77 -43.95 -9.54
N GLU A 177 -12.32 -44.79 -10.43
CA GLU A 177 -10.99 -44.63 -11.01
C GLU A 177 -10.86 -43.27 -11.71
N ALA A 178 -9.63 -42.83 -11.88
CA ALA A 178 -9.35 -41.55 -12.56
C ALA A 178 -9.64 -41.63 -14.05
N SER A 179 -10.14 -40.55 -14.61
CA SER A 179 -10.27 -40.40 -16.07
C SER A 179 -8.94 -40.59 -16.78
N GLN A 180 -8.95 -40.75 -18.10
CA GLN A 180 -7.74 -40.66 -18.90
C GLN A 180 -7.06 -39.28 -18.65
N PRO A 181 -5.74 -39.24 -18.47
CA PRO A 181 -5.02 -38.01 -18.21
C PRO A 181 -5.03 -37.10 -19.43
N LEU A 182 -5.35 -35.82 -19.20
CA LEU A 182 -5.35 -34.76 -20.20
C LEU A 182 -4.18 -33.79 -19.90
N LYS A 183 -3.22 -33.72 -20.79
CA LYS A 183 -2.12 -32.77 -20.70
C LYS A 183 -2.51 -31.45 -21.36
N VAL A 184 -2.40 -30.34 -20.63
CA VAL A 184 -2.69 -28.99 -21.12
C VAL A 184 -1.56 -28.07 -20.74
N THR A 185 -0.99 -27.40 -21.71
CA THR A 185 -0.04 -26.30 -21.46
C THR A 185 -0.83 -25.02 -21.45
N THR A 186 -0.76 -24.28 -20.34
CA THR A 186 -1.29 -22.92 -20.25
C THR A 186 -0.65 -22.05 -21.34
N ASP A 187 -1.39 -21.04 -21.79
CA ASP A 187 -0.86 -20.15 -22.80
C ASP A 187 0.38 -19.42 -22.22
N THR A 188 1.30 -19.09 -23.11
CA THR A 188 2.35 -18.13 -22.78
C THR A 188 1.69 -16.83 -22.35
N ASP A 189 2.30 -16.06 -21.46
CA ASP A 189 1.80 -14.72 -21.05
C ASP A 189 1.95 -13.71 -22.21
N THR A 190 1.78 -14.20 -23.42
CA THR A 190 1.83 -13.43 -24.66
C THR A 190 0.44 -13.00 -25.02
N LEU A 191 0.04 -11.82 -24.54
CA LEU A 191 -1.00 -11.08 -25.23
C LEU A 191 -0.45 -10.68 -26.62
N PRO A 192 -1.18 -10.93 -27.72
CA PRO A 192 -0.89 -10.28 -28.99
C PRO A 192 -0.84 -8.77 -28.74
N PRO A 193 -0.16 -7.96 -29.56
CA PRO A 193 -0.34 -6.53 -29.51
C PRO A 193 -1.82 -6.28 -29.78
N GLU A 194 -2.58 -6.06 -28.70
CA GLU A 194 -3.97 -5.65 -28.87
C GLU A 194 -3.98 -4.34 -29.64
N PRO A 195 -4.94 -4.16 -30.56
CA PRO A 195 -5.25 -2.84 -31.05
C PRO A 195 -5.44 -1.98 -29.80
N ALA A 196 -4.75 -0.83 -29.73
CA ALA A 196 -4.74 0.03 -28.57
C ALA A 196 -6.17 0.18 -28.04
N THR A 197 -6.43 -0.36 -26.84
CA THR A 197 -7.75 -0.28 -26.25
C THR A 197 -8.04 1.22 -26.10
N PRO A 198 -9.09 1.73 -26.74
CA PRO A 198 -9.36 3.17 -26.71
C PRO A 198 -9.37 3.69 -25.29
N CYS A 199 -8.74 4.85 -25.06
CA CYS A 199 -8.72 5.57 -23.79
C CYS A 199 -7.90 4.89 -22.64
N ARG A 200 -7.34 3.69 -22.80
CA ARG A 200 -6.51 3.08 -21.75
C ARG A 200 -5.22 3.88 -21.57
N PRO A 201 -4.86 4.33 -20.35
CA PRO A 201 -3.60 5.03 -20.12
C PRO A 201 -2.39 4.18 -20.53
N ALA A 202 -1.41 4.78 -21.20
CA ALA A 202 -0.20 4.08 -21.57
C ALA A 202 0.55 3.57 -20.32
N GLY A 203 1.02 2.30 -20.36
CA GLY A 203 1.70 1.66 -19.24
C GLY A 203 0.80 1.19 -18.09
N LEU A 204 -0.51 1.35 -18.16
CA LEU A 204 -1.43 0.69 -17.25
C LEU A 204 -1.51 -0.80 -17.59
N TYR A 205 -1.40 -1.65 -16.55
CA TYR A 205 -1.45 -3.10 -16.69
C TYR A 205 -2.71 -3.57 -17.43
N ASP A 206 -2.53 -4.51 -18.33
CA ASP A 206 -3.62 -5.18 -19.02
C ASP A 206 -3.97 -6.47 -18.29
N SER A 207 -5.13 -6.47 -17.66
CA SER A 207 -5.63 -7.64 -16.92
C SER A 207 -6.21 -8.73 -17.82
N GLY A 208 -6.37 -8.45 -19.11
CA GLY A 208 -7.04 -9.34 -20.07
C GLY A 208 -8.58 -9.34 -19.95
N VAL A 209 -9.15 -8.61 -19.00
CA VAL A 209 -10.59 -8.42 -18.86
C VAL A 209 -11.12 -7.60 -20.04
N LYS A 210 -12.20 -8.05 -20.64
CA LYS A 210 -12.83 -7.37 -21.79
C LYS A 210 -13.88 -6.36 -21.31
N ASN A 211 -14.16 -5.39 -22.16
CA ASN A 211 -15.23 -4.38 -21.94
C ASN A 211 -15.02 -3.47 -20.73
N ILE A 212 -13.80 -3.28 -20.28
CA ILE A 212 -13.51 -2.30 -19.25
C ILE A 212 -13.83 -0.89 -19.81
N PRO A 213 -14.64 -0.07 -19.11
CA PRO A 213 -15.13 1.21 -19.65
C PRO A 213 -14.09 2.35 -19.48
N TYR A 214 -12.87 2.16 -19.98
CA TYR A 214 -11.80 3.17 -19.85
C TYR A 214 -12.23 4.57 -20.31
N CYS A 215 -13.00 4.63 -21.40
CA CYS A 215 -13.44 5.91 -21.95
C CYS A 215 -14.45 6.69 -21.07
N GLN A 216 -14.94 6.09 -19.98
CA GLN A 216 -15.65 6.87 -18.95
C GLN A 216 -14.69 7.76 -18.16
N ALA A 217 -13.55 7.20 -17.76
CA ALA A 217 -12.58 7.87 -16.90
C ALA A 217 -11.51 8.64 -17.69
N TYR A 218 -11.20 8.22 -18.92
CA TYR A 218 -10.08 8.74 -19.70
C TYR A 218 -10.52 9.23 -21.09
N ASP A 219 -9.77 10.16 -21.66
CA ASP A 219 -9.90 10.59 -23.05
C ASP A 219 -9.17 9.65 -24.02
N GLN A 220 -9.20 9.97 -25.33
CA GLN A 220 -8.57 9.13 -26.36
C GLN A 220 -7.04 9.04 -26.21
N ASP A 221 -6.41 9.99 -25.53
CA ASP A 221 -4.97 10.01 -25.27
C ASP A 221 -4.62 9.30 -23.95
N GLY A 222 -5.60 8.76 -23.22
CA GLY A 222 -5.42 8.14 -21.92
C GLY A 222 -5.25 9.15 -20.78
N ARG A 223 -5.63 10.42 -20.97
CA ARG A 223 -5.68 11.42 -19.90
C ARG A 223 -6.99 11.30 -19.15
N GLU A 224 -6.93 11.41 -17.85
CA GLU A 224 -8.13 11.38 -17.03
C GLU A 224 -9.04 12.57 -17.29
N LYS A 225 -10.34 12.30 -17.40
CA LYS A 225 -11.39 13.30 -17.45
C LYS A 225 -11.62 13.85 -16.05
N LEU A 226 -11.25 15.09 -15.82
CA LEU A 226 -11.26 15.72 -14.50
C LEU A 226 -12.49 16.60 -14.32
N ALA A 227 -12.98 16.65 -13.08
CA ALA A 227 -14.06 17.55 -12.67
C ALA A 227 -13.61 19.02 -12.68
N ASN A 228 -14.61 19.92 -12.66
CA ASN A 228 -14.42 21.35 -12.48
C ASN A 228 -13.47 21.97 -13.52
N ASP A 229 -13.45 21.44 -14.76
CA ASP A 229 -12.63 21.89 -15.89
C ASP A 229 -11.12 21.91 -15.64
N SER A 230 -10.68 21.34 -14.54
CA SER A 230 -9.27 21.29 -14.14
C SER A 230 -8.44 20.49 -15.14
N LYS A 231 -7.22 20.96 -15.43
CA LYS A 231 -6.26 20.26 -16.31
C LYS A 231 -5.23 19.43 -15.53
N ARG A 232 -5.32 19.46 -14.19
CA ARG A 232 -4.50 18.68 -13.26
C ARG A 232 -5.39 18.16 -12.14
N ARG A 233 -5.02 17.02 -11.54
CA ARG A 233 -5.70 16.54 -10.34
C ARG A 233 -5.43 17.49 -9.18
N ILE A 234 -6.47 17.73 -8.40
CA ILE A 234 -6.38 18.28 -7.05
C ILE A 234 -7.07 17.25 -6.16
N ILE A 235 -6.27 16.50 -5.41
CA ILE A 235 -6.72 15.37 -4.60
C ILE A 235 -6.63 15.80 -3.15
N GLY A 236 -7.76 15.85 -2.45
CA GLY A 236 -7.78 16.21 -1.04
C GLY A 236 -8.09 15.02 -0.15
N TYR A 237 -7.25 14.78 0.85
CA TYR A 237 -7.58 13.84 1.91
C TYR A 237 -8.57 14.49 2.88
N PHE A 238 -9.71 13.83 3.04
CA PHE A 238 -10.75 14.17 4.02
C PHE A 238 -10.64 13.21 5.20
N THR A 239 -10.29 13.74 6.36
CA THR A 239 -10.03 12.97 7.56
C THR A 239 -11.29 12.76 8.38
N SER A 240 -11.58 11.51 8.76
CA SER A 240 -12.83 11.08 9.38
C SER A 240 -13.03 11.59 10.82
N TRP A 241 -11.97 11.93 11.51
CA TRP A 241 -11.99 12.27 12.93
C TRP A 241 -12.32 13.72 13.25
N ARG A 242 -12.38 14.62 12.25
CA ARG A 242 -12.69 16.02 12.49
C ARG A 242 -14.19 16.27 12.50
N THR A 243 -14.86 15.64 13.44
CA THR A 243 -16.32 15.52 13.50
C THR A 243 -17.02 16.70 14.14
N GLY A 244 -16.33 17.59 14.83
CA GLY A 244 -16.95 18.61 15.68
C GLY A 244 -17.63 18.06 16.94
N LYS A 245 -17.40 16.78 17.26
CA LYS A 245 -17.91 16.09 18.44
C LYS A 245 -16.76 15.71 19.36
N ASN A 246 -17.06 15.48 20.63
CA ASN A 246 -16.09 15.02 21.63
C ASN A 246 -14.79 15.84 21.67
N GLY A 247 -14.90 17.17 21.54
CA GLY A 247 -13.74 18.06 21.55
C GLY A 247 -12.91 18.11 20.26
N GLN A 248 -13.34 17.40 19.22
CA GLN A 248 -12.69 17.46 17.92
C GLN A 248 -13.11 18.72 17.14
N SER A 249 -12.18 19.28 16.40
CA SER A 249 -12.49 20.37 15.46
C SER A 249 -13.50 19.92 14.41
N LYS A 250 -14.35 20.84 13.94
CA LYS A 250 -15.37 20.54 12.94
C LYS A 250 -14.85 20.79 11.52
N TYR A 251 -14.73 19.75 10.72
CA TYR A 251 -14.59 19.83 9.27
C TYR A 251 -15.39 18.68 8.64
N LEU A 252 -16.55 19.01 8.11
CA LEU A 252 -17.51 18.03 7.59
C LEU A 252 -17.42 17.96 6.06
N VAL A 253 -18.09 16.99 5.47
CA VAL A 253 -18.23 16.84 4.02
C VAL A 253 -18.79 18.10 3.35
N THR A 254 -19.58 18.86 4.09
CA THR A 254 -20.16 20.16 3.66
C THR A 254 -19.13 21.28 3.59
N ASP A 255 -18.02 21.17 4.32
CA ASP A 255 -16.95 22.18 4.37
C ASP A 255 -15.91 21.97 3.25
N ILE A 256 -15.96 20.83 2.56
CA ILE A 256 -15.05 20.50 1.44
C ILE A 256 -15.24 21.51 0.29
N PRO A 257 -14.16 22.06 -0.30
CA PRO A 257 -14.24 22.96 -1.45
C PRO A 257 -14.47 22.18 -2.76
N TRP A 258 -15.63 21.53 -2.88
CA TRP A 258 -16.01 20.62 -3.96
C TRP A 258 -15.78 21.18 -5.37
N LYS A 259 -15.92 22.50 -5.54
CA LYS A 259 -15.74 23.19 -6.84
C LYS A 259 -14.27 23.40 -7.20
N SER A 260 -13.35 23.12 -6.28
CA SER A 260 -11.91 23.27 -6.50
C SER A 260 -11.15 21.95 -6.44
N LEU A 261 -11.84 20.83 -6.21
CA LEU A 261 -11.25 19.50 -6.14
C LEU A 261 -11.66 18.64 -7.34
N THR A 262 -10.82 17.69 -7.69
CA THR A 262 -11.13 16.64 -8.68
C THR A 262 -11.37 15.30 -8.00
N HIS A 263 -10.68 15.07 -6.89
CA HIS A 263 -10.78 13.83 -6.10
C HIS A 263 -10.81 14.13 -4.61
N ILE A 264 -11.48 13.26 -3.87
CA ILE A 264 -11.52 13.24 -2.42
C ILE A 264 -11.15 11.84 -1.98
N ASN A 265 -10.06 11.72 -1.23
CA ASN A 265 -9.67 10.47 -0.57
C ASN A 265 -10.19 10.50 0.86
N TYR A 266 -11.09 9.59 1.20
CA TYR A 266 -11.61 9.46 2.56
C TYR A 266 -10.62 8.69 3.44
N ALA A 267 -10.09 9.30 4.47
CA ALA A 267 -9.11 8.75 5.38
C ALA A 267 -9.71 8.48 6.78
N PHE A 268 -9.72 7.26 7.30
CA PHE A 268 -9.24 6.04 6.67
C PHE A 268 -10.23 4.89 6.87
N ALA A 269 -10.09 3.87 6.04
CA ALA A 269 -10.49 2.51 6.34
C ALA A 269 -9.26 1.70 6.74
N HIS A 270 -9.45 0.54 7.34
CA HIS A 270 -8.40 -0.38 7.76
C HIS A 270 -8.68 -1.82 7.29
N VAL A 271 -7.70 -2.70 7.49
CA VAL A 271 -7.86 -4.14 7.30
C VAL A 271 -8.37 -4.75 8.61
N ASP A 272 -9.59 -5.31 8.62
CA ASP A 272 -10.16 -5.95 9.80
C ASP A 272 -9.56 -7.35 10.08
N SER A 273 -9.94 -7.95 11.19
CA SER A 273 -9.49 -9.28 11.62
C SER A 273 -9.86 -10.41 10.64
N ASN A 274 -10.78 -10.18 9.71
CA ASN A 274 -11.20 -11.10 8.65
C ASN A 274 -10.56 -10.76 7.30
N ASN A 275 -9.54 -9.92 7.28
CA ASN A 275 -8.86 -9.42 6.09
C ASN A 275 -9.81 -8.70 5.11
N ARG A 276 -10.72 -7.87 5.62
CA ARG A 276 -11.68 -7.10 4.81
C ARG A 276 -11.46 -5.61 5.02
N VAL A 277 -11.90 -4.82 4.04
CA VAL A 277 -11.98 -3.35 4.18
C VAL A 277 -13.05 -3.00 5.22
N SER A 278 -12.68 -2.25 6.24
CA SER A 278 -13.55 -1.87 7.33
C SER A 278 -13.37 -0.38 7.70
N VAL A 279 -14.45 0.25 8.10
CA VAL A 279 -14.48 1.57 8.77
C VAL A 279 -15.11 1.46 10.16
N GLY A 280 -15.08 0.27 10.76
CA GLY A 280 -15.73 -0.04 12.02
C GLY A 280 -17.19 -0.48 11.87
N SER A 281 -17.89 -0.59 13.00
CA SER A 281 -19.27 -1.12 13.05
C SER A 281 -20.28 -0.17 12.42
N PRO A 282 -21.12 -0.65 11.48
CA PRO A 282 -22.21 0.15 10.92
C PRO A 282 -23.38 0.39 11.92
N THR A 283 -23.41 -0.31 13.03
CA THR A 283 -24.43 -0.14 14.08
C THR A 283 -23.98 0.78 15.21
N ASP A 284 -22.71 1.18 15.20
CA ASP A 284 -22.18 2.14 16.17
C ASP A 284 -22.63 3.57 15.80
N PRO A 285 -23.44 4.23 16.65
CA PRO A 285 -23.92 5.59 16.37
C PRO A 285 -22.82 6.65 16.43
N THR A 286 -21.66 6.32 16.98
CA THR A 286 -20.49 7.22 17.08
C THR A 286 -19.54 7.06 15.91
N ASN A 287 -19.74 6.04 15.05
CA ASN A 287 -18.91 5.82 13.88
C ASN A 287 -19.03 6.99 12.89
N PRO A 288 -17.94 7.74 12.61
CA PRO A 288 -17.99 8.90 11.73
C PRO A 288 -18.42 8.57 10.30
N ALA A 289 -18.02 7.41 9.79
CA ALA A 289 -18.30 7.00 8.42
C ALA A 289 -19.77 6.60 8.20
N LEU A 290 -20.39 5.88 9.16
CA LEU A 290 -21.65 5.16 8.95
C LEU A 290 -22.75 5.46 9.96
N GLY A 291 -22.44 6.02 11.14
CA GLY A 291 -23.37 6.14 12.26
C GLY A 291 -23.66 7.58 12.70
N LEU A 292 -22.61 8.39 12.82
CA LEU A 292 -22.67 9.73 13.38
C LEU A 292 -23.57 10.67 12.55
N THR A 293 -24.22 11.63 13.23
CA THR A 293 -25.11 12.61 12.56
C THR A 293 -24.89 14.01 13.12
N TRP A 294 -25.24 15.01 12.32
CA TRP A 294 -25.07 16.43 12.62
C TRP A 294 -26.37 17.22 12.40
N PRO A 295 -27.45 16.95 13.19
CA PRO A 295 -28.74 17.58 12.99
C PRO A 295 -28.72 19.10 13.25
N GLU A 296 -27.71 19.61 13.97
CA GLU A 296 -27.51 21.03 14.25
C GLU A 296 -26.99 21.81 13.00
N TYR A 297 -26.56 21.13 11.94
CA TYR A 297 -26.10 21.76 10.71
C TYR A 297 -27.05 21.43 9.56
N PRO A 298 -27.83 22.41 9.03
CA PRO A 298 -28.81 22.16 7.99
C PRO A 298 -28.26 21.54 6.71
N ASP A 299 -27.02 21.88 6.34
CA ASP A 299 -26.36 21.35 5.14
C ASP A 299 -25.80 19.93 5.35
N ALA A 300 -25.74 19.43 6.58
CA ALA A 300 -25.25 18.12 6.96
C ALA A 300 -26.38 17.15 7.39
N LEU A 301 -27.61 17.42 7.00
CA LEU A 301 -28.73 16.51 7.26
C LEU A 301 -28.58 15.23 6.43
N MET A 302 -28.92 14.09 7.06
CA MET A 302 -28.86 12.79 6.41
C MET A 302 -29.99 12.63 5.37
N ASP A 303 -29.66 12.02 4.22
CA ASP A 303 -30.64 11.52 3.27
C ASP A 303 -31.26 10.22 3.83
N PRO A 304 -32.55 10.21 4.20
CA PRO A 304 -33.17 9.03 4.83
C PRO A 304 -33.39 7.87 3.85
N SER A 305 -33.24 8.10 2.55
CA SER A 305 -33.33 7.05 1.52
C SER A 305 -32.09 6.16 1.47
N LEU A 306 -30.97 6.59 2.04
CA LEU A 306 -29.75 5.81 2.09
C LEU A 306 -29.73 4.87 3.31
N PRO A 307 -29.26 3.61 3.17
CA PRO A 307 -29.26 2.63 4.25
C PRO A 307 -28.15 2.84 5.29
N TYR A 308 -27.41 3.93 5.20
CA TYR A 308 -26.31 4.31 6.09
C TYR A 308 -26.33 5.81 6.38
N LYS A 309 -25.75 6.21 7.50
CA LYS A 309 -25.60 7.60 7.97
C LYS A 309 -24.14 8.06 7.77
N GLY A 310 -23.70 9.00 8.61
CA GLY A 310 -22.31 9.45 8.70
C GLY A 310 -21.80 10.17 7.45
N HIS A 311 -20.50 10.26 7.37
CA HIS A 311 -19.82 10.92 6.25
C HIS A 311 -20.18 10.27 4.90
N PHE A 312 -20.42 8.96 4.83
CA PHE A 312 -20.73 8.30 3.56
C PHE A 312 -22.10 8.71 3.01
N ASN A 313 -23.06 8.94 3.90
CA ASN A 313 -24.34 9.50 3.50
C ASN A 313 -24.15 10.91 2.89
N LEU A 314 -23.40 11.77 3.59
CA LEU A 314 -23.11 13.12 3.11
C LEU A 314 -22.30 13.11 1.81
N LEU A 315 -21.27 12.27 1.68
CA LEU A 315 -20.48 12.13 0.45
C LEU A 315 -21.36 11.74 -0.73
N THR A 316 -22.27 10.77 -0.55
CA THR A 316 -23.21 10.36 -1.59
C THR A 316 -24.13 11.48 -2.03
N GLN A 317 -24.63 12.28 -1.09
CA GLN A 317 -25.44 13.46 -1.41
C GLN A 317 -24.65 14.53 -2.16
N TRP A 318 -23.46 14.86 -1.65
CA TRP A 318 -22.65 15.94 -2.20
C TRP A 318 -22.04 15.61 -3.55
N LYS A 319 -21.75 14.35 -3.83
CA LYS A 319 -21.39 13.87 -5.18
C LYS A 319 -22.49 14.13 -6.21
N LYS A 320 -23.76 13.94 -5.84
CA LYS A 320 -24.89 14.26 -6.74
C LYS A 320 -24.92 15.75 -7.10
N LYS A 321 -24.52 16.62 -6.18
CA LYS A 321 -24.42 18.08 -6.39
C LYS A 321 -23.15 18.50 -7.16
N ASN A 322 -22.13 17.64 -7.18
CA ASN A 322 -20.81 17.90 -7.78
C ASN A 322 -20.41 16.75 -8.70
N PRO A 323 -21.13 16.52 -9.81
CA PRO A 323 -20.85 15.43 -10.72
C PRO A 323 -19.43 15.52 -11.30
N GLY A 324 -18.76 14.40 -11.41
CA GLY A 324 -17.39 14.29 -11.91
C GLY A 324 -16.31 14.34 -10.85
N VAL A 325 -16.57 14.88 -9.63
CA VAL A 325 -15.64 14.74 -8.50
C VAL A 325 -15.68 13.28 -8.03
N LYS A 326 -14.52 12.62 -8.03
CA LYS A 326 -14.40 11.23 -7.65
C LYS A 326 -14.09 11.12 -6.15
N THR A 327 -14.62 10.09 -5.52
CA THR A 327 -14.30 9.75 -4.13
C THR A 327 -13.64 8.39 -4.08
N LEU A 328 -12.49 8.30 -3.43
CA LEU A 328 -11.78 7.05 -3.19
C LEU A 328 -11.76 6.77 -1.69
N ILE A 329 -11.86 5.50 -1.33
CA ILE A 329 -11.60 5.08 0.05
C ILE A 329 -10.10 4.84 0.21
N SER A 330 -9.46 5.58 1.10
CA SER A 330 -8.07 5.33 1.47
C SER A 330 -8.02 4.32 2.62
N VAL A 331 -7.19 3.30 2.47
CA VAL A 331 -7.05 2.19 3.43
C VAL A 331 -5.64 2.19 3.99
N GLY A 332 -5.50 2.29 5.31
CA GLY A 332 -4.23 2.27 6.00
C GLY A 332 -3.84 3.60 6.62
N GLY A 333 -2.77 4.22 6.14
CA GLY A 333 -2.13 5.38 6.76
C GLY A 333 -1.27 5.00 7.96
N TRP A 334 -0.58 5.99 8.56
CA TRP A 334 0.37 5.77 9.66
C TRP A 334 -0.21 4.97 10.84
N ALA A 335 -1.44 5.27 11.23
CA ALA A 335 -2.08 4.62 12.38
C ALA A 335 -2.76 3.30 12.02
N GLU A 336 -3.17 3.07 10.78
CA GLU A 336 -4.04 1.95 10.43
C GLU A 336 -3.44 0.96 9.42
N SER A 337 -2.15 1.13 9.03
CA SER A 337 -1.44 0.15 8.20
C SER A 337 -1.27 -1.22 8.85
N GLY A 338 -0.91 -1.25 10.14
CA GLY A 338 -0.75 -2.48 10.93
C GLY A 338 -1.77 -2.61 12.06
N GLY A 339 -2.86 -1.85 12.03
CA GLY A 339 -3.85 -1.85 13.08
C GLY A 339 -5.10 -1.06 12.73
N TYR A 340 -5.78 -0.57 13.76
CA TYR A 340 -6.95 0.31 13.62
C TYR A 340 -7.16 1.12 14.91
N ILE A 341 -7.96 2.16 14.82
CA ILE A 341 -8.41 2.95 15.99
C ILE A 341 -9.76 2.39 16.42
N ASP A 342 -9.89 1.99 17.71
CA ASP A 342 -11.13 1.46 18.26
C ASP A 342 -12.14 2.59 18.62
N GLU A 343 -13.33 2.22 19.09
CA GLU A 343 -14.40 3.15 19.48
C GLU A 343 -14.03 4.08 20.65
N ASN A 344 -12.97 3.77 21.39
CA ASN A 344 -12.44 4.59 22.48
C ASN A 344 -11.33 5.53 22.02
N GLY A 345 -10.98 5.52 20.70
CA GLY A 345 -9.87 6.27 20.14
C GLY A 345 -8.50 5.67 20.45
N LYS A 346 -8.45 4.42 20.91
CA LYS A 346 -7.19 3.71 21.20
C LYS A 346 -6.73 2.94 19.98
N ARG A 347 -5.45 3.07 19.65
CA ARG A 347 -4.84 2.28 18.58
C ARG A 347 -4.66 0.82 18.99
N ILE A 348 -5.17 -0.10 18.18
CA ILE A 348 -5.04 -1.56 18.33
C ILE A 348 -4.11 -2.06 17.22
N ALA A 349 -2.98 -2.60 17.58
CA ALA A 349 -2.06 -3.24 16.66
C ALA A 349 -2.57 -4.67 16.34
N SER A 350 -3.04 -4.91 15.12
CA SER A 350 -3.68 -6.17 14.68
C SER A 350 -2.92 -6.89 13.58
N GLY A 351 -1.87 -6.26 13.03
CA GLY A 351 -1.09 -6.75 11.90
C GLY A 351 -1.52 -6.18 10.55
N GLY A 352 -2.78 -5.80 10.36
CA GLY A 352 -3.29 -5.10 9.19
C GLY A 352 -2.73 -5.59 7.86
N PHE A 353 -2.19 -4.69 7.04
CA PHE A 353 -1.57 -5.04 5.77
C PHE A 353 -0.39 -6.01 5.90
N TYR A 354 0.41 -5.91 6.97
CA TYR A 354 1.60 -6.76 7.13
C TYR A 354 1.25 -8.25 7.16
N THR A 355 0.22 -8.62 7.91
CA THR A 355 -0.22 -10.01 8.03
C THR A 355 -1.16 -10.44 6.90
N MET A 356 -1.95 -9.51 6.37
CA MET A 356 -2.86 -9.78 5.26
C MET A 356 -2.09 -10.06 3.96
N THR A 357 -1.01 -9.35 3.68
CA THR A 357 -0.24 -9.55 2.44
C THR A 357 0.80 -10.65 2.53
N THR A 358 1.36 -10.89 3.73
CA THR A 358 2.59 -11.67 3.88
C THR A 358 2.53 -12.58 5.10
N ASN A 359 2.82 -13.86 4.93
CA ASN A 359 2.97 -14.82 6.01
C ASN A 359 4.27 -14.57 6.80
N ALA A 360 4.38 -15.13 8.01
CA ALA A 360 5.55 -14.96 8.86
C ALA A 360 6.86 -15.53 8.25
N ASP A 361 6.75 -16.48 7.33
CA ASP A 361 7.88 -17.05 6.58
C ASP A 361 8.30 -16.19 5.37
N GLY A 362 7.58 -15.07 5.12
CA GLY A 362 7.79 -14.16 4.00
C GLY A 362 7.11 -14.59 2.70
N SER A 363 6.35 -15.68 2.69
CA SER A 363 5.53 -16.05 1.55
C SER A 363 4.29 -15.15 1.42
N VAL A 364 3.75 -15.05 0.19
CA VAL A 364 2.53 -14.29 -0.07
C VAL A 364 1.33 -14.97 0.58
N ASN A 365 0.49 -14.19 1.27
CA ASN A 365 -0.78 -14.67 1.82
C ASN A 365 -1.92 -14.42 0.81
N GLN A 366 -1.91 -15.18 -0.30
CA GLN A 366 -2.84 -14.94 -1.41
C GLN A 366 -4.32 -15.07 -1.00
N ALA A 367 -4.65 -16.00 -0.09
CA ALA A 367 -6.03 -16.20 0.35
C ALA A 367 -6.58 -14.96 1.09
N ALA A 368 -5.78 -14.33 1.93
CA ALA A 368 -6.17 -13.09 2.61
C ALA A 368 -6.24 -11.91 1.64
N ILE A 369 -5.30 -11.82 0.68
CA ILE A 369 -5.34 -10.83 -0.40
C ILE A 369 -6.61 -10.97 -1.23
N ASP A 370 -7.02 -12.18 -1.61
CA ASP A 370 -8.23 -12.43 -2.39
C ASP A 370 -9.49 -12.03 -1.61
N THR A 371 -9.51 -12.30 -0.30
CA THR A 371 -10.58 -11.86 0.61
C THR A 371 -10.66 -10.34 0.67
N PHE A 372 -9.51 -9.67 0.87
CA PHE A 372 -9.44 -8.22 0.91
C PHE A 372 -9.92 -7.61 -0.41
N ALA A 373 -9.40 -8.06 -1.53
CA ALA A 373 -9.73 -7.51 -2.84
C ALA A 373 -11.21 -7.72 -3.21
N THR A 374 -11.80 -8.85 -2.82
CA THR A 374 -13.25 -9.08 -2.98
C THR A 374 -14.06 -8.12 -2.11
N SER A 375 -13.68 -7.99 -0.83
CA SER A 375 -14.36 -7.07 0.08
C SER A 375 -14.22 -5.60 -0.34
N ALA A 376 -13.09 -5.24 -0.98
CA ALA A 376 -12.89 -3.89 -1.52
C ALA A 376 -13.91 -3.58 -2.62
N VAL A 377 -14.11 -4.48 -3.57
CA VAL A 377 -15.15 -4.31 -4.61
C VAL A 377 -16.54 -4.17 -4.00
N ASP A 378 -16.90 -5.04 -3.05
CA ASP A 378 -18.18 -4.97 -2.36
C ASP A 378 -18.36 -3.64 -1.62
N PHE A 379 -17.29 -3.16 -0.99
CA PHE A 379 -17.29 -1.88 -0.28
C PHE A 379 -17.50 -0.70 -1.23
N LEU A 380 -16.79 -0.66 -2.36
CA LEU A 380 -16.94 0.40 -3.37
C LEU A 380 -18.36 0.44 -3.93
N ARG A 381 -18.93 -0.72 -4.24
CA ARG A 381 -20.32 -0.84 -4.71
C ARG A 381 -21.33 -0.37 -3.67
N LYS A 382 -21.17 -0.85 -2.43
CA LYS A 382 -22.10 -0.56 -1.32
C LYS A 382 -22.15 0.92 -0.96
N TYR A 383 -20.99 1.60 -0.95
CA TYR A 383 -20.89 2.97 -0.48
C TYR A 383 -20.65 3.98 -1.61
N ASN A 384 -20.74 3.53 -2.86
CA ASN A 384 -20.66 4.35 -4.05
C ASN A 384 -19.33 5.13 -4.19
N PHE A 385 -18.19 4.47 -3.95
CA PHE A 385 -16.87 5.02 -4.24
C PHE A 385 -16.45 4.75 -5.70
N GLU A 386 -15.58 5.59 -6.25
CA GLU A 386 -15.01 5.44 -7.61
C GLU A 386 -13.69 4.70 -7.61
N GLY A 387 -13.15 4.35 -6.47
CA GLY A 387 -11.89 3.61 -6.38
C GLY A 387 -11.40 3.45 -4.96
N ILE A 388 -10.25 2.80 -4.87
CA ILE A 388 -9.53 2.53 -3.63
C ILE A 388 -8.11 3.10 -3.72
N ASP A 389 -7.68 3.73 -2.66
CA ASP A 389 -6.33 4.23 -2.43
C ASP A 389 -5.67 3.39 -1.35
N ILE A 390 -4.48 2.85 -1.60
CA ILE A 390 -3.75 2.01 -0.64
C ILE A 390 -2.63 2.82 -0.02
N ASP A 391 -2.80 3.12 1.25
CA ASP A 391 -1.84 3.86 2.07
C ASP A 391 -1.13 2.92 3.04
N TYR A 392 -0.30 2.02 2.46
CA TYR A 392 0.45 1.02 3.22
C TYR A 392 1.82 1.56 3.63
N GLU A 393 1.98 1.90 4.91
CA GLU A 393 3.17 2.53 5.46
C GLU A 393 3.97 1.57 6.36
N TYR A 394 4.94 0.75 5.87
CA TYR A 394 5.44 0.70 4.50
C TYR A 394 5.76 -0.74 4.08
N PRO A 395 5.52 -1.15 2.83
CA PRO A 395 5.92 -2.47 2.31
C PRO A 395 7.39 -2.47 1.88
N THR A 396 8.30 -2.15 2.79
CA THR A 396 9.74 -2.02 2.53
C THR A 396 10.55 -3.09 3.25
N THR A 397 11.70 -3.45 2.68
CA THR A 397 12.68 -4.32 3.35
C THR A 397 13.53 -3.58 4.39
N MET A 398 13.39 -2.26 4.49
CA MET A 398 14.13 -1.47 5.47
C MET A 398 13.63 -1.77 6.88
N ASN A 399 14.56 -1.96 7.81
CA ASN A 399 14.23 -2.28 9.20
C ASN A 399 13.67 -1.04 9.91
N GLN A 400 12.75 -1.27 10.87
CA GLN A 400 12.15 -0.23 11.70
C GLN A 400 11.49 0.89 10.86
N ALA A 401 10.88 0.52 9.73
CA ALA A 401 10.06 1.41 8.92
C ALA A 401 8.59 1.37 9.37
N GLY A 402 7.89 2.47 9.15
CA GLY A 402 6.48 2.62 9.56
C GLY A 402 6.31 2.79 11.07
N ASN A 403 5.07 2.67 11.52
CA ASN A 403 4.71 2.87 12.92
C ASN A 403 5.42 1.87 13.84
N PRO A 404 6.10 2.32 14.92
CA PRO A 404 6.83 1.43 15.84
C PRO A 404 5.99 0.30 16.45
N LEU A 405 4.71 0.52 16.69
CA LEU A 405 3.79 -0.49 17.21
C LEU A 405 3.58 -1.67 16.24
N ASP A 406 3.89 -1.48 14.96
CA ASP A 406 3.72 -2.49 13.92
C ASP A 406 5.00 -3.31 13.67
N TRP A 407 6.15 -2.95 14.24
CA TRP A 407 7.42 -3.64 13.98
C TRP A 407 7.38 -5.12 14.37
N GLN A 408 6.57 -5.50 15.37
CA GLN A 408 6.34 -6.89 15.72
C GLN A 408 5.74 -7.72 14.56
N PHE A 409 5.00 -7.07 13.65
CA PHE A 409 4.42 -7.71 12.47
C PHE A 409 5.29 -7.56 11.23
N SER A 410 5.90 -6.37 11.02
CA SER A 410 6.70 -6.10 9.83
C SER A 410 8.06 -6.81 9.86
N THR A 411 8.78 -6.77 11.00
CA THR A 411 10.15 -7.31 11.11
C THR A 411 10.29 -8.77 10.69
N PRO A 412 9.43 -9.72 11.13
CA PRO A 412 9.56 -11.11 10.67
C PRO A 412 9.20 -11.32 9.19
N ARG A 413 8.61 -10.32 8.52
CA ARG A 413 8.08 -10.38 7.15
C ARG A 413 8.89 -9.60 6.13
N LEU A 414 9.93 -8.87 6.52
CA LEU A 414 10.67 -7.93 5.68
C LEU A 414 10.99 -8.48 4.29
N LYS A 415 11.46 -9.72 4.20
CA LYS A 415 11.85 -10.35 2.92
C LYS A 415 10.69 -10.58 1.94
N GLY A 416 9.45 -10.55 2.42
CA GLY A 416 8.25 -10.83 1.62
C GLY A 416 7.31 -9.65 1.45
N LEU A 417 7.52 -8.53 2.16
CA LEU A 417 6.57 -7.41 2.19
C LEU A 417 6.32 -6.83 0.79
N MET A 418 7.38 -6.60 0.01
CA MET A 418 7.23 -6.04 -1.33
C MET A 418 6.56 -7.03 -2.30
N THR A 419 6.87 -8.33 -2.18
CA THR A 419 6.24 -9.38 -2.98
C THR A 419 4.76 -9.51 -2.65
N GLY A 420 4.40 -9.47 -1.35
CA GLY A 420 3.02 -9.45 -0.88
C GLY A 420 2.26 -8.20 -1.35
N TYR A 421 2.90 -7.03 -1.28
CA TYR A 421 2.33 -5.79 -1.77
C TYR A 421 2.07 -5.81 -3.29
N ASN A 422 3.02 -6.32 -4.05
CA ASN A 422 2.86 -6.49 -5.50
C ASN A 422 1.69 -7.43 -5.83
N ALA A 423 1.55 -8.54 -5.08
CA ALA A 423 0.43 -9.47 -5.23
C ALA A 423 -0.91 -8.79 -4.90
N LEU A 424 -0.96 -7.99 -3.83
CA LEU A 424 -2.14 -7.21 -3.46
C LEU A 424 -2.58 -6.27 -4.59
N LEU A 425 -1.67 -5.44 -5.11
CA LEU A 425 -2.00 -4.46 -6.15
C LEU A 425 -2.41 -5.13 -7.46
N LYS A 426 -1.75 -6.23 -7.84
CA LYS A 426 -2.13 -7.04 -8.99
C LYS A 426 -3.55 -7.60 -8.83
N THR A 427 -3.84 -8.21 -7.68
CA THR A 427 -5.15 -8.82 -7.40
C THR A 427 -6.25 -7.76 -7.38
N LEU A 428 -6.00 -6.61 -6.72
CA LEU A 428 -6.93 -5.48 -6.73
C LEU A 428 -7.20 -5.00 -8.15
N ARG A 429 -6.16 -4.78 -8.97
CA ARG A 429 -6.36 -4.31 -10.36
C ARG A 429 -7.23 -5.28 -11.16
N VAL A 430 -6.98 -6.58 -11.09
CA VAL A 430 -7.78 -7.58 -11.80
C VAL A 430 -9.24 -7.59 -11.31
N LYS A 431 -9.45 -7.54 -9.99
CA LYS A 431 -10.81 -7.53 -9.41
C LYS A 431 -11.57 -6.24 -9.74
N LEU A 432 -10.89 -5.09 -9.70
CA LEU A 432 -11.48 -3.81 -10.07
C LEU A 432 -11.82 -3.74 -11.56
N ASP A 433 -10.99 -4.32 -12.44
CA ASP A 433 -11.27 -4.41 -13.86
C ASP A 433 -12.47 -5.30 -14.14
N GLN A 434 -12.58 -6.43 -13.45
CA GLN A 434 -13.76 -7.31 -13.54
C GLN A 434 -15.04 -6.57 -13.11
N ALA A 435 -14.99 -5.93 -11.94
CA ALA A 435 -16.09 -5.13 -11.43
C ALA A 435 -16.44 -3.98 -12.38
N SER A 436 -15.42 -3.33 -12.97
CA SER A 436 -15.64 -2.24 -13.94
C SER A 436 -16.39 -2.72 -15.18
N ALA A 437 -16.03 -3.89 -15.71
CA ALA A 437 -16.69 -4.47 -16.87
C ALA A 437 -18.12 -4.92 -16.55
N GLU A 438 -18.36 -5.45 -15.35
CA GLU A 438 -19.68 -5.90 -14.87
C GLU A 438 -20.64 -4.72 -14.66
N ASP A 439 -20.14 -3.66 -13.98
CA ASP A 439 -20.96 -2.54 -13.54
C ASP A 439 -21.08 -1.45 -14.62
N GLY A 440 -20.28 -1.54 -15.69
CA GLY A 440 -20.13 -0.47 -16.68
C GLY A 440 -19.62 0.84 -16.08
N LYS A 441 -18.93 0.79 -14.93
CA LYS A 441 -18.35 1.92 -14.19
C LYS A 441 -16.86 1.66 -13.95
N TYR A 442 -15.98 2.60 -14.30
CA TYR A 442 -14.55 2.43 -14.06
C TYR A 442 -14.19 2.63 -12.58
N TYR A 443 -13.44 1.68 -12.02
CA TYR A 443 -12.93 1.74 -10.65
C TYR A 443 -11.41 1.94 -10.64
N MET A 444 -10.98 2.97 -9.92
CA MET A 444 -9.57 3.40 -9.83
C MET A 444 -8.82 2.64 -8.72
N LEU A 445 -7.53 2.42 -8.97
CA LEU A 445 -6.57 1.92 -7.97
C LEU A 445 -5.40 2.89 -7.86
N THR A 446 -5.18 3.43 -6.68
CA THR A 446 -4.10 4.37 -6.38
C THR A 446 -3.35 3.97 -5.12
N ILE A 447 -2.21 4.60 -4.88
CA ILE A 447 -1.44 4.45 -3.64
C ILE A 447 -0.94 5.80 -3.15
N ALA A 448 -0.70 5.89 -1.84
CA ALA A 448 0.21 6.86 -1.27
C ALA A 448 1.62 6.21 -1.17
N SER A 449 2.63 6.85 -1.75
CA SER A 449 4.00 6.35 -1.79
C SER A 449 4.93 7.21 -0.95
N PRO A 450 5.87 6.63 -0.17
CA PRO A 450 6.90 7.43 0.47
C PRO A 450 7.76 8.18 -0.55
N SER A 451 8.39 9.25 -0.12
CA SER A 451 9.35 10.04 -0.89
C SER A 451 10.80 9.93 -0.38
N SER A 452 11.02 9.20 0.69
CA SER A 452 12.35 9.00 1.27
C SER A 452 13.16 7.98 0.48
N ALA A 453 14.36 8.36 0.02
CA ALA A 453 15.28 7.42 -0.63
C ALA A 453 15.65 6.22 0.25
N TYR A 454 15.67 6.40 1.58
CA TYR A 454 15.90 5.31 2.52
C TYR A 454 14.82 4.23 2.40
N LEU A 455 13.54 4.61 2.48
CA LEU A 455 12.42 3.66 2.37
C LEU A 455 12.34 3.04 0.98
N LEU A 456 12.48 3.87 -0.06
CA LEU A 456 12.39 3.45 -1.46
C LEU A 456 13.54 2.50 -1.88
N ARG A 457 14.69 2.54 -1.21
CA ARG A 457 15.77 1.56 -1.42
C ARG A 457 15.35 0.12 -1.07
N GLY A 458 14.46 -0.03 -0.13
CA GLY A 458 13.88 -1.32 0.25
C GLY A 458 12.59 -1.68 -0.50
N MET A 459 12.17 -0.85 -1.46
CA MET A 459 10.95 -1.05 -2.24
C MET A 459 11.30 -1.23 -3.72
N GLU A 460 10.86 -2.32 -4.29
CA GLU A 460 10.99 -2.59 -5.73
C GLU A 460 9.78 -2.02 -6.47
N SER A 461 9.61 -0.68 -6.39
CA SER A 461 8.37 0.01 -6.79
C SER A 461 7.98 -0.23 -8.25
N PHE A 462 8.94 -0.51 -9.14
CA PHE A 462 8.68 -0.82 -10.55
C PHE A 462 7.73 -2.01 -10.75
N GLN A 463 7.70 -2.97 -9.83
CA GLN A 463 6.79 -4.12 -9.91
C GLN A 463 5.33 -3.70 -9.70
N ALA A 464 5.10 -2.70 -8.87
CA ALA A 464 3.78 -2.27 -8.41
C ALA A 464 3.15 -1.17 -9.27
N LEU A 465 3.94 -0.18 -9.72
CA LEU A 465 3.45 1.05 -10.36
C LEU A 465 2.60 0.81 -11.61
N LYS A 466 2.82 -0.26 -12.34
CA LYS A 466 2.04 -0.63 -13.54
C LYS A 466 0.57 -0.92 -13.26
N TYR A 467 0.20 -1.30 -12.03
CA TYR A 467 -1.19 -1.64 -11.69
C TYR A 467 -2.04 -0.42 -11.35
N LEU A 468 -1.42 0.74 -11.16
CA LEU A 468 -2.04 1.94 -10.61
C LEU A 468 -2.56 2.87 -11.71
N ASP A 469 -3.66 3.53 -11.45
CA ASP A 469 -4.13 4.65 -12.27
C ASP A 469 -3.18 5.84 -12.12
N TYR A 470 -2.79 6.16 -10.90
CA TYR A 470 -1.76 7.14 -10.56
C TYR A 470 -1.17 6.87 -9.17
N VAL A 471 -0.05 7.53 -8.88
CA VAL A 471 0.60 7.52 -7.56
C VAL A 471 0.48 8.89 -6.91
N ASN A 472 0.15 8.91 -5.61
CA ASN A 472 0.24 10.08 -4.74
C ASN A 472 1.56 10.00 -3.98
N VAL A 473 2.50 10.88 -4.29
CA VAL A 473 3.81 10.90 -3.63
C VAL A 473 3.69 11.76 -2.37
N MET A 474 3.92 11.17 -1.20
CA MET A 474 3.96 11.87 0.08
C MET A 474 5.26 12.68 0.18
N SER A 475 5.41 13.72 -0.66
CA SER A 475 6.58 14.60 -0.71
C SER A 475 6.52 15.68 0.38
N TYR A 476 6.25 15.22 1.58
CA TYR A 476 6.27 15.95 2.84
C TYR A 476 6.83 15.05 3.94
N ASP A 477 6.87 15.53 5.15
CA ASP A 477 7.58 14.89 6.25
C ASP A 477 9.06 14.60 5.92
N LEU A 478 9.67 15.48 5.13
CA LEU A 478 11.07 15.36 4.76
C LEU A 478 11.99 15.69 5.93
N HIS A 479 11.57 16.62 6.81
CA HIS A 479 12.19 16.92 8.10
C HIS A 479 11.13 17.06 9.19
N GLY A 480 11.46 16.61 10.39
CA GLY A 480 10.63 16.68 11.58
C GLY A 480 11.40 16.27 12.83
N ALA A 481 10.72 16.10 13.95
CA ALA A 481 11.35 15.82 15.23
C ALA A 481 12.16 14.50 15.29
N TRP A 482 12.12 13.67 14.27
CA TRP A 482 13.01 12.50 14.10
C TRP A 482 14.41 12.86 13.58
N ASN A 483 14.64 14.10 13.16
CA ASN A 483 15.92 14.61 12.70
C ASN A 483 16.53 15.57 13.72
N GLU A 484 17.87 15.55 13.92
CA GLU A 484 18.58 16.55 14.74
C GLU A 484 18.74 17.89 14.00
N PHE A 485 18.78 17.87 12.66
CA PHE A 485 18.93 19.05 11.84
C PHE A 485 17.57 19.60 11.43
N VAL A 486 17.42 20.90 11.62
CA VAL A 486 16.20 21.62 11.27
C VAL A 486 16.14 21.80 9.76
N GLY A 487 15.02 21.39 9.16
CA GLY A 487 14.81 21.51 7.72
C GLY A 487 13.34 21.68 7.36
N PRO A 488 13.04 21.96 6.09
CA PRO A 488 11.67 22.14 5.63
C PRO A 488 10.89 20.83 5.58
N ASN A 489 9.62 20.89 5.92
CA ASN A 489 8.67 19.77 5.83
C ASN A 489 8.55 19.24 4.39
N ALA A 490 8.53 20.13 3.39
CA ALA A 490 8.20 19.79 2.01
C ALA A 490 8.91 20.69 0.99
N ALA A 491 10.26 20.76 1.05
CA ALA A 491 11.04 21.49 0.06
C ALA A 491 10.75 21.00 -1.36
N LEU A 492 10.60 21.92 -2.32
CA LEU A 492 10.47 21.55 -3.72
C LEU A 492 11.79 21.06 -4.30
N PHE A 493 12.90 21.76 -3.99
CA PHE A 493 14.23 21.48 -4.49
C PHE A 493 15.25 21.35 -3.35
N ASP A 494 16.45 20.90 -3.69
CA ASP A 494 17.61 20.88 -2.81
C ASP A 494 18.42 22.20 -2.92
N ASP A 495 19.10 22.61 -1.84
CA ASP A 495 20.03 23.75 -1.84
C ASP A 495 21.49 23.36 -1.55
N GLY A 496 21.75 22.07 -1.38
CA GLY A 496 23.09 21.54 -1.08
C GLY A 496 23.55 21.75 0.37
N LYS A 497 22.66 22.15 1.29
CA LYS A 497 23.02 22.49 2.67
C LYS A 497 22.30 21.65 3.72
N ASP A 498 21.54 20.66 3.32
CA ASP A 498 20.79 19.80 4.22
C ASP A 498 21.73 19.12 5.23
N GLY A 499 21.52 19.40 6.51
CA GLY A 499 22.37 18.92 7.59
C GLY A 499 22.36 17.40 7.76
N GLU A 500 21.23 16.73 7.48
CA GLU A 500 21.13 15.27 7.50
C GLU A 500 21.95 14.66 6.37
N LEU A 501 21.86 15.20 5.16
CA LEU A 501 22.61 14.72 4.01
C LEU A 501 24.12 15.01 4.14
N ILE A 502 24.50 16.15 4.74
CA ILE A 502 25.90 16.48 5.08
C ILE A 502 26.45 15.49 6.11
N LYS A 503 25.69 15.17 7.16
CA LYS A 503 26.07 14.22 8.22
C LYS A 503 26.46 12.85 7.66
N TYR A 504 25.75 12.40 6.63
CA TYR A 504 26.01 11.11 5.95
C TYR A 504 26.91 11.26 4.72
N ASN A 505 27.52 12.41 4.52
CA ASN A 505 28.46 12.71 3.42
C ASN A 505 27.86 12.48 2.02
N ILE A 506 26.57 12.70 1.85
CA ILE A 506 25.86 12.42 0.59
C ILE A 506 26.37 13.33 -0.53
N TYR A 507 26.50 14.62 -0.28
CA TYR A 507 26.92 15.59 -1.30
C TYR A 507 28.38 15.39 -1.78
N ASN A 508 29.26 14.86 -0.93
CA ASN A 508 30.68 14.69 -1.24
C ASN A 508 31.05 13.26 -1.63
N THR A 509 30.13 12.31 -1.54
CA THR A 509 30.35 10.94 -2.00
C THR A 509 30.22 10.89 -3.54
N PRO A 510 31.30 10.61 -4.29
CA PRO A 510 31.28 10.72 -5.75
C PRO A 510 30.16 9.91 -6.42
N GLN A 511 29.84 8.75 -5.86
CA GLN A 511 28.82 7.83 -6.39
C GLN A 511 27.40 8.43 -6.35
N TYR A 512 27.12 9.36 -5.44
CA TYR A 512 25.83 10.07 -5.39
C TYR A 512 25.79 11.25 -6.39
N GLY A 513 26.92 11.67 -6.95
CA GLY A 513 26.97 12.78 -7.90
C GLY A 513 26.58 14.15 -7.31
N GLY A 514 26.56 14.29 -5.99
CA GLY A 514 26.09 15.49 -5.29
C GLY A 514 24.58 15.64 -5.23
N ILE A 515 23.81 14.57 -5.50
CA ILE A 515 22.34 14.60 -5.51
C ILE A 515 21.79 14.51 -4.08
N GLY A 516 21.11 15.58 -3.65
CA GLY A 516 20.29 15.58 -2.45
C GLY A 516 18.88 15.04 -2.74
N TYR A 517 18.39 14.13 -1.89
CA TYR A 517 17.16 13.38 -2.15
C TYR A 517 16.01 13.68 -1.15
N LEU A 518 16.16 14.66 -0.26
CA LEU A 518 15.10 15.07 0.66
C LEU A 518 14.33 16.28 0.09
N ASN A 519 13.76 16.09 -1.10
CA ASN A 519 12.95 17.11 -1.78
C ASN A 519 11.95 16.50 -2.75
N THR A 520 10.92 17.27 -3.08
CA THR A 520 9.81 16.86 -3.96
C THR A 520 10.26 16.57 -5.40
N ASP A 521 11.20 17.35 -5.93
CA ASP A 521 11.70 17.19 -7.30
C ASP A 521 12.42 15.85 -7.49
N TRP A 522 13.22 15.45 -6.51
CA TRP A 522 13.87 14.14 -6.51
C TRP A 522 12.85 13.00 -6.49
N ALA A 523 11.84 13.09 -5.62
CA ALA A 523 10.81 12.07 -5.52
C ALA A 523 9.97 11.94 -6.80
N TYR A 524 9.66 13.06 -7.45
CA TYR A 524 9.03 13.06 -8.78
C TYR A 524 9.89 12.34 -9.81
N HIS A 525 11.19 12.67 -9.89
CA HIS A 525 12.10 12.05 -10.86
C HIS A 525 12.29 10.55 -10.57
N TYR A 526 12.26 10.14 -9.30
CA TYR A 526 12.23 8.70 -8.96
C TYR A 526 11.05 8.00 -9.64
N MET A 527 9.83 8.52 -9.49
CA MET A 527 8.62 7.89 -10.05
C MET A 527 8.63 7.91 -11.59
N ARG A 528 9.27 8.91 -12.21
CA ARG A 528 9.43 8.99 -13.67
C ARG A 528 10.13 7.79 -14.29
N GLY A 529 10.87 7.03 -13.52
CA GLY A 529 11.51 5.81 -13.99
C GLY A 529 10.53 4.83 -14.65
N MET A 530 9.34 4.67 -14.08
CA MET A 530 8.34 3.70 -14.55
C MET A 530 6.98 4.31 -14.91
N MET A 531 6.73 5.58 -14.56
CA MET A 531 5.44 6.23 -14.82
C MET A 531 5.57 7.45 -15.71
N GLN A 532 4.59 7.65 -16.55
CA GLN A 532 4.41 8.93 -17.23
C GLN A 532 4.08 10.04 -16.21
N ALA A 533 4.54 11.26 -16.50
CA ALA A 533 4.35 12.41 -15.61
C ALA A 533 2.89 12.64 -15.23
N GLY A 534 1.97 12.44 -16.15
CA GLY A 534 0.53 12.60 -15.95
C GLY A 534 -0.10 11.60 -14.98
N ARG A 535 0.60 10.55 -14.60
CA ARG A 535 0.15 9.57 -13.59
C ARG A 535 0.87 9.71 -12.25
N ILE A 536 1.60 10.80 -12.04
CA ILE A 536 2.26 11.16 -10.79
C ILE A 536 1.59 12.40 -10.21
N ASN A 537 1.29 12.40 -8.92
CA ASN A 537 0.87 13.58 -8.18
C ASN A 537 1.88 13.86 -7.08
N ILE A 538 2.34 15.10 -6.94
CA ILE A 538 3.19 15.48 -5.81
C ILE A 538 2.32 15.80 -4.59
N GLY A 539 2.84 15.54 -3.39
CA GLY A 539 2.17 15.85 -2.13
C GLY A 539 2.49 17.25 -1.62
N VAL A 540 1.52 17.89 -1.00
CA VAL A 540 1.70 19.13 -0.26
C VAL A 540 1.05 19.02 1.12
N PRO A 541 1.73 19.44 2.18
CA PRO A 541 1.19 19.40 3.54
C PRO A 541 0.40 20.68 3.82
N TYR A 542 -0.80 20.55 4.37
CA TYR A 542 -1.51 21.67 4.97
C TYR A 542 -1.31 21.71 6.49
N TYR A 543 -0.13 21.28 6.91
CA TYR A 543 0.31 21.30 8.30
C TYR A 543 1.80 21.61 8.41
N THR A 544 2.21 22.16 9.55
CA THR A 544 3.61 22.44 9.86
C THR A 544 4.31 21.22 10.44
N ARG A 545 5.64 21.18 10.28
CA ARG A 545 6.58 20.45 11.15
C ARG A 545 7.47 21.45 11.82
N GLY A 546 7.80 21.26 13.09
CA GLY A 546 8.55 22.26 13.81
C GLY A 546 9.45 21.75 14.91
N PHE A 547 10.39 22.60 15.26
CA PHE A 547 11.43 22.35 16.25
C PHE A 547 11.46 23.48 17.26
N GLN A 548 11.83 23.17 18.50
CA GLN A 548 12.11 24.12 19.55
C GLN A 548 13.57 24.03 20.01
N ASN A 549 14.01 25.00 20.79
CA ASN A 549 15.40 25.08 21.29
C ASN A 549 16.44 25.06 20.16
N VAL A 550 16.09 25.54 18.98
CA VAL A 550 16.95 25.55 17.80
C VAL A 550 18.19 26.41 18.05
N VAL A 551 19.36 25.90 17.66
CA VAL A 551 20.65 26.59 17.76
C VAL A 551 21.27 26.68 16.37
N GLY A 552 21.71 27.86 15.99
CA GLY A 552 22.34 28.13 14.70
C GLY A 552 21.39 28.18 13.53
N GLY A 553 21.93 28.06 12.32
CA GLY A 553 21.19 28.23 11.07
C GLY A 553 20.85 29.66 10.72
N THR A 554 20.15 29.88 9.62
CA THR A 554 19.64 31.19 9.20
C THR A 554 18.18 31.31 9.60
N ASP A 555 17.85 32.13 10.60
CA ASP A 555 16.51 32.15 11.20
C ASP A 555 16.01 30.74 11.49
N GLY A 556 16.87 29.89 12.09
CA GLY A 556 16.61 28.51 12.42
C GLY A 556 16.79 27.50 11.30
N LEU A 557 16.65 27.84 10.03
CA LEU A 557 16.83 26.93 8.90
C LEU A 557 18.27 26.38 8.85
N TRP A 558 18.43 25.08 8.74
CA TRP A 558 19.68 24.32 8.81
C TRP A 558 20.42 24.44 10.15
N GLY A 559 19.71 24.88 11.21
CA GLY A 559 20.18 24.80 12.59
C GLY A 559 20.07 23.38 13.14
N LYS A 560 20.34 23.26 14.45
CA LYS A 560 20.17 22.00 15.20
C LYS A 560 19.17 22.17 16.34
N ALA A 561 18.34 21.15 16.55
CA ALA A 561 17.47 21.01 17.69
C ALA A 561 17.62 19.57 18.22
N VAL A 562 18.38 19.38 19.29
CA VAL A 562 18.70 18.04 19.79
C VAL A 562 17.67 17.63 20.84
N GLY A 563 16.91 16.58 20.55
CA GLY A 563 15.94 15.99 21.44
C GLY A 563 16.62 15.24 22.60
N LYS A 564 15.98 15.30 23.78
CA LYS A 564 16.47 14.58 24.97
C LYS A 564 15.89 13.17 25.09
N ASN A 565 14.69 12.98 24.61
CA ASN A 565 13.95 11.72 24.66
C ASN A 565 13.52 11.38 23.23
N CYS A 566 14.26 10.50 22.60
CA CYS A 566 13.94 10.09 21.24
C CYS A 566 12.84 9.02 21.21
N PRO A 567 11.98 9.04 20.17
CA PRO A 567 11.03 7.96 19.92
C PRO A 567 11.71 6.60 19.83
N THR A 568 10.96 5.54 20.11
CA THR A 568 11.44 4.15 20.04
C THR A 568 12.12 3.87 18.68
N GLY A 569 13.32 3.31 18.73
CA GLY A 569 14.12 2.96 17.55
C GLY A 569 15.07 4.04 17.07
N LEU A 570 14.98 5.29 17.57
CA LEU A 570 15.91 6.35 17.23
C LEU A 570 16.99 6.52 18.31
N THR A 571 18.24 6.59 17.88
CA THR A 571 19.40 6.87 18.76
C THR A 571 19.69 8.36 18.91
N ALA A 572 19.21 9.16 17.96
CA ALA A 572 19.28 10.62 17.95
C ALA A 572 18.01 11.17 17.28
N CYS A 573 17.49 12.28 17.78
CA CYS A 573 16.27 12.91 17.28
C CYS A 573 16.33 14.43 17.49
N GLY A 574 15.38 15.13 16.88
CA GLY A 574 15.16 16.55 17.12
C GLY A 574 14.32 16.83 18.37
N ASP A 575 14.35 18.05 18.80
CA ASP A 575 13.47 18.59 19.84
C ASP A 575 12.25 19.23 19.16
N GLY A 576 11.18 18.45 19.04
CA GLY A 576 9.94 18.90 18.41
C GLY A 576 9.24 19.98 19.24
N ALA A 577 8.72 21.00 18.57
CA ALA A 577 7.96 22.06 19.22
C ALA A 577 6.68 21.52 19.86
N THR A 578 6.29 22.14 20.99
CA THR A 578 5.17 21.69 21.84
C THR A 578 4.20 22.82 22.16
N GLY A 579 3.06 22.51 22.77
CA GLY A 579 2.07 23.46 23.25
C GLY A 579 1.44 24.26 22.11
N ILE A 580 1.46 25.60 22.21
CA ILE A 580 0.87 26.48 21.19
C ILE A 580 1.52 26.33 19.78
N ASP A 581 2.71 25.79 19.73
CA ASP A 581 3.42 25.51 18.46
C ASP A 581 3.14 24.09 17.93
N ASN A 582 2.14 23.38 18.49
CA ASN A 582 1.88 21.96 18.21
C ASN A 582 0.41 21.58 18.48
N ILE A 583 -0.56 22.35 17.99
CA ILE A 583 -1.97 22.14 18.31
C ILE A 583 -2.60 20.92 17.63
N TRP A 584 -1.96 20.35 16.60
CA TRP A 584 -2.34 19.10 15.94
C TRP A 584 -1.36 17.97 16.31
N HIS A 585 -1.04 17.89 17.60
CA HIS A 585 -0.14 16.85 18.10
C HIS A 585 -0.81 15.49 18.23
N ASP A 586 -0.01 14.47 18.05
CA ASP A 586 -0.32 13.12 18.50
C ASP A 586 0.01 12.98 19.99
N LYS A 587 -0.50 11.93 20.60
CA LYS A 587 -0.19 11.56 21.98
C LYS A 587 0.49 10.20 21.99
N ASP A 588 1.48 10.06 22.88
CA ASP A 588 2.10 8.77 23.15
C ASP A 588 1.10 7.82 23.85
N GLU A 589 1.50 6.58 24.07
CA GLU A 589 0.71 5.54 24.75
C GLU A 589 0.26 5.91 26.17
N ASN A 590 0.89 6.90 26.79
CA ASN A 590 0.57 7.41 28.14
C ASN A 590 -0.32 8.66 28.08
N GLY A 591 -0.73 9.10 26.88
CA GLY A 591 -1.53 10.29 26.67
C GLY A 591 -0.75 11.60 26.75
N LYS A 592 0.60 11.55 26.74
CA LYS A 592 1.47 12.71 26.73
C LYS A 592 1.63 13.24 25.31
N GLU A 593 1.64 14.57 25.16
CA GLU A 593 1.89 15.23 23.88
C GLU A 593 3.24 14.82 23.28
N GLU A 594 3.22 14.42 22.01
CA GLU A 594 4.41 14.24 21.20
C GLU A 594 4.77 15.56 20.53
N GLY A 595 5.97 16.07 20.82
CA GLY A 595 6.47 17.30 20.22
C GLY A 595 6.82 17.10 18.76
N ALA A 596 6.06 17.72 17.87
CA ALA A 596 6.24 17.61 16.42
C ALA A 596 6.18 18.97 15.69
N GLY A 597 5.77 20.02 16.39
CA GLY A 597 5.48 21.31 15.77
C GLY A 597 4.40 21.20 14.70
N SER A 598 3.44 20.28 14.89
CA SER A 598 2.35 20.03 13.96
C SER A 598 1.20 20.99 14.20
N ASN A 599 0.94 21.84 13.21
CA ASN A 599 -0.13 22.83 13.26
C ASN A 599 -0.81 22.92 11.90
N PRO A 600 -2.12 23.16 11.83
CA PRO A 600 -2.75 23.47 10.54
C PRO A 600 -2.26 24.84 10.01
N MET A 601 -2.34 25.06 8.71
CA MET A 601 -1.87 26.31 8.09
C MET A 601 -2.65 27.53 8.60
N TRP A 602 -3.96 27.38 8.93
CA TRP A 602 -4.72 28.50 9.54
C TRP A 602 -4.16 28.91 10.90
N HIS A 603 -3.61 27.99 11.69
CA HIS A 603 -2.95 28.37 12.94
C HIS A 603 -1.58 29.01 12.69
N ALA A 604 -0.79 28.47 11.78
CA ALA A 604 0.49 29.08 11.38
C ALA A 604 0.31 30.53 10.88
N LYS A 605 -0.74 30.81 10.10
CA LYS A 605 -1.12 32.17 9.68
C LYS A 605 -1.47 33.08 10.85
N ASN A 606 -2.20 32.58 11.84
CA ASN A 606 -2.50 33.36 13.04
C ASN A 606 -1.23 33.67 13.86
N LEU A 607 -0.32 32.71 14.02
CA LEU A 607 0.98 32.95 14.67
C LEU A 607 1.77 34.01 13.92
N GLU A 608 1.84 33.94 12.60
CA GLU A 608 2.51 34.95 11.72
C GLU A 608 1.94 36.35 11.98
N LYS A 609 0.65 36.47 12.21
CA LYS A 609 -0.04 37.76 12.45
C LYS A 609 -0.07 38.18 13.91
N GLY A 610 0.47 37.38 14.82
CA GLY A 610 0.44 37.67 16.26
C GLY A 610 -0.98 37.54 16.84
N ILE A 611 -1.80 36.65 16.27
CA ILE A 611 -3.20 36.41 16.70
C ILE A 611 -3.24 35.14 17.56
N ALA A 612 -3.64 35.29 18.82
CA ALA A 612 -4.07 34.18 19.63
C ALA A 612 -5.54 33.85 19.28
N GLY A 613 -5.75 32.80 18.49
CA GLY A 613 -7.06 32.47 17.95
C GLY A 613 -8.06 31.96 19.02
N SER A 614 -9.32 32.20 18.79
CA SER A 614 -10.39 31.81 19.71
C SER A 614 -10.56 30.30 19.88
N TYR A 615 -10.07 29.51 18.92
CA TYR A 615 -10.09 28.04 18.90
C TYR A 615 -9.08 27.37 19.84
N LEU A 616 -8.07 28.13 20.35
CA LEU A 616 -6.99 27.55 21.17
C LEU A 616 -7.50 26.86 22.45
N LYS A 617 -8.61 27.34 22.98
CA LYS A 617 -9.31 26.71 24.12
C LYS A 617 -9.80 25.30 23.82
N ASP A 618 -10.21 25.06 22.57
CA ASP A 618 -10.69 23.75 22.12
C ASP A 618 -9.52 22.74 21.96
N HIS A 619 -8.28 23.26 21.91
CA HIS A 619 -7.03 22.48 21.92
C HIS A 619 -6.36 22.47 23.31
N GLY A 620 -7.12 22.80 24.39
CA GLY A 620 -6.62 22.74 25.75
C GLY A 620 -5.73 23.92 26.18
N ILE A 621 -5.57 24.93 25.32
CA ILE A 621 -4.73 26.10 25.59
C ILE A 621 -5.64 27.25 26.10
N VAL A 622 -5.67 27.37 27.42
CA VAL A 622 -6.52 28.38 28.12
C VAL A 622 -5.67 29.62 28.39
N ASN A 623 -6.23 30.80 28.11
CA ASN A 623 -5.58 32.12 28.25
C ASN A 623 -4.22 32.18 27.51
N PRO A 624 -4.21 31.94 26.19
CA PRO A 624 -3.00 31.92 25.43
C PRO A 624 -2.28 33.28 25.46
N VAL A 625 -0.96 33.26 25.73
CA VAL A 625 -0.08 34.42 25.60
C VAL A 625 0.95 34.08 24.53
N LEU A 626 0.99 34.88 23.47
CA LEU A 626 2.01 34.75 22.45
C LEU A 626 3.31 35.35 22.97
N THR A 627 4.36 34.55 23.03
CA THR A 627 5.73 34.99 23.39
C THR A 627 6.51 35.23 22.13
N GLY A 628 7.14 36.38 22.00
CA GLY A 628 7.91 36.78 20.83
C GLY A 628 7.06 36.98 19.58
N THR A 629 7.71 37.07 18.44
CA THR A 629 7.08 37.25 17.12
C THR A 629 7.47 36.13 16.18
N TYR A 630 6.51 35.66 15.39
CA TYR A 630 6.75 34.64 14.36
C TYR A 630 7.00 35.33 13.02
N LYS A 631 8.28 35.52 12.69
CA LYS A 631 8.71 36.11 11.43
C LYS A 631 8.60 35.09 10.31
N ARG A 632 7.82 35.41 9.27
CA ARG A 632 7.83 34.61 8.03
C ARG A 632 9.14 34.79 7.28
N ASN A 633 9.76 33.70 6.87
CA ASN A 633 10.92 33.63 6.01
C ASN A 633 10.58 32.80 4.77
N TYR A 634 11.40 32.86 3.73
CA TYR A 634 11.23 32.11 2.49
C TYR A 634 12.58 31.90 1.82
N ASP A 635 12.89 30.66 1.47
CA ASP A 635 14.03 30.33 0.62
C ASP A 635 13.56 30.05 -0.79
N SER A 636 14.03 30.82 -1.76
CA SER A 636 13.61 30.73 -3.17
C SER A 636 14.23 29.53 -3.91
N THR A 637 15.33 28.98 -3.43
CA THR A 637 15.93 27.77 -3.99
C THR A 637 15.15 26.54 -3.54
N LEU A 638 14.86 26.43 -2.26
CA LEU A 638 14.06 25.34 -1.69
C LEU A 638 12.58 25.44 -2.06
N VAL A 639 12.09 26.64 -2.37
CA VAL A 639 10.66 26.98 -2.49
C VAL A 639 9.94 26.61 -1.19
N ALA A 640 10.50 27.02 -0.08
CA ALA A 640 10.01 26.65 1.24
C ALA A 640 9.86 27.88 2.15
N PRO A 641 8.66 28.18 2.66
CA PRO A 641 8.42 29.16 3.72
C PRO A 641 8.57 28.51 5.10
N TRP A 642 8.95 29.31 6.09
CA TRP A 642 8.90 28.94 7.49
C TRP A 642 8.66 30.15 8.39
N LEU A 643 8.19 29.88 9.60
CA LEU A 643 8.09 30.84 10.68
C LEU A 643 9.25 30.63 11.64
N TRP A 644 9.90 31.73 12.02
CA TRP A 644 10.95 31.77 13.01
C TRP A 644 10.55 32.66 14.19
N ASN A 645 10.57 32.09 15.39
CA ASN A 645 10.42 32.84 16.63
C ASN A 645 11.76 32.85 17.38
N ALA A 646 12.49 33.97 17.31
CA ALA A 646 13.84 34.10 17.87
C ALA A 646 13.88 34.05 19.41
N GLU A 647 12.83 34.53 20.08
CA GLU A 647 12.74 34.50 21.53
C GLU A 647 12.55 33.08 22.07
N LYS A 648 11.66 32.33 21.46
CA LYS A 648 11.39 30.91 21.78
C LYS A 648 12.40 29.97 21.15
N ARG A 649 13.17 30.42 20.15
CA ARG A 649 13.99 29.59 19.27
C ARG A 649 13.18 28.43 18.63
N VAL A 650 11.98 28.79 18.11
CA VAL A 650 11.06 27.87 17.45
C VAL A 650 11.10 28.12 15.95
N PHE A 651 11.25 27.03 15.21
CA PHE A 651 11.14 26.93 13.76
C PHE A 651 9.89 26.13 13.41
N LEU A 652 9.02 26.66 12.54
CA LEU A 652 7.88 25.96 12.00
C LEU A 652 7.92 26.01 10.47
N SER A 653 8.19 24.90 9.82
CA SER A 653 8.05 24.79 8.35
C SER A 653 6.58 24.91 7.95
N THR A 654 6.29 25.74 6.96
CA THR A 654 4.91 26.01 6.54
C THR A 654 4.73 25.87 5.02
N GLU A 655 3.48 26.01 4.57
CA GLU A 655 3.12 26.30 3.18
C GLU A 655 2.25 27.58 3.15
N ASP A 656 2.34 28.30 2.05
CA ASP A 656 1.55 29.50 1.82
C ASP A 656 1.23 29.71 0.31
N GLU A 657 0.59 30.81 -0.03
CA GLU A 657 0.22 31.12 -1.41
C GLU A 657 1.44 31.18 -2.35
N GLN A 658 2.61 31.61 -1.85
CA GLN A 658 3.82 31.69 -2.66
C GLN A 658 4.38 30.30 -2.99
N SER A 659 4.54 29.44 -1.98
CA SER A 659 5.09 28.09 -2.16
C SER A 659 4.12 27.18 -2.94
N ILE A 660 2.84 27.18 -2.57
CA ILE A 660 1.81 26.41 -3.28
C ILE A 660 1.65 26.88 -4.72
N GLY A 661 1.70 28.19 -4.96
CA GLY A 661 1.68 28.75 -6.31
C GLY A 661 2.86 28.28 -7.15
N ALA A 662 4.07 28.28 -6.60
CA ALA A 662 5.29 27.80 -7.27
C ALA A 662 5.26 26.27 -7.51
N LYS A 663 4.77 25.49 -6.56
CA LYS A 663 4.57 24.04 -6.73
C LYS A 663 3.54 23.71 -7.81
N ALA A 664 2.45 24.48 -7.90
CA ALA A 664 1.48 24.33 -8.97
C ALA A 664 2.09 24.68 -10.35
N ASP A 665 2.92 25.72 -10.45
CA ASP A 665 3.65 26.06 -11.68
C ASP A 665 4.66 24.97 -12.05
N TYR A 666 5.34 24.37 -11.07
CA TYR A 666 6.22 23.21 -11.27
C TYR A 666 5.45 22.02 -11.87
N VAL A 667 4.27 21.71 -11.35
CA VAL A 667 3.38 20.65 -11.86
C VAL A 667 2.99 20.92 -13.32
N ILE A 668 2.62 22.15 -13.64
CA ILE A 668 2.26 22.55 -15.02
C ILE A 668 3.47 22.41 -15.95
N LYS A 669 4.62 22.98 -15.55
CA LYS A 669 5.85 22.99 -16.35
C LYS A 669 6.35 21.58 -16.70
N ASN A 670 6.25 20.64 -15.77
CA ASN A 670 6.76 19.27 -15.93
C ASN A 670 5.70 18.27 -16.45
N GLY A 671 4.49 18.73 -16.79
CA GLY A 671 3.42 17.86 -17.28
C GLY A 671 2.93 16.85 -16.24
N ILE A 672 3.14 17.13 -14.95
CA ILE A 672 2.75 16.27 -13.81
C ILE A 672 1.23 16.21 -13.73
N GLY A 673 0.68 15.06 -13.31
CA GLY A 673 -0.75 14.78 -13.23
C GLY A 673 -1.51 15.66 -12.26
N GLY A 674 -0.90 16.08 -11.15
CA GLY A 674 -1.57 16.91 -10.17
C GLY A 674 -0.87 17.07 -8.84
N ILE A 675 -1.64 17.51 -7.87
CA ILE A 675 -1.22 17.69 -6.47
C ILE A 675 -2.17 16.92 -5.56
N MET A 676 -1.61 16.26 -4.55
CA MET A 676 -2.30 15.63 -3.45
C MET A 676 -2.08 16.44 -2.17
N ILE A 677 -3.12 16.61 -1.36
CA ILE A 677 -3.16 17.45 -0.17
C ILE A 677 -3.37 16.58 1.07
N TRP A 678 -2.48 16.62 2.01
CA TRP A 678 -2.67 16.11 3.37
C TRP A 678 -2.70 17.29 4.35
N GLU A 679 -3.79 17.64 4.95
CA GLU A 679 -5.20 17.26 4.83
C GLU A 679 -6.05 18.51 4.58
N LEU A 680 -7.23 18.35 4.00
CA LEU A 680 -8.09 19.47 3.62
C LEU A 680 -8.42 20.45 4.76
N ALA A 681 -8.62 19.94 5.98
CA ALA A 681 -8.93 20.76 7.15
C ALA A 681 -7.81 21.73 7.58
N GLY A 682 -6.62 21.58 7.00
CA GLY A 682 -5.48 22.45 7.27
C GLY A 682 -5.46 23.76 6.48
N ASP A 683 -6.20 23.87 5.36
CA ASP A 683 -6.29 25.06 4.56
C ASP A 683 -7.01 26.19 5.31
N TYR A 684 -6.89 27.43 4.86
CA TYR A 684 -7.40 28.60 5.58
C TYR A 684 -8.23 29.55 4.72
N ASP A 685 -9.12 30.24 5.42
CA ASP A 685 -9.73 31.50 4.99
C ASP A 685 -9.72 32.50 6.18
N TRP A 686 -9.86 33.79 5.90
CA TRP A 686 -9.97 34.82 6.91
C TRP A 686 -11.40 35.04 7.35
N TYR A 687 -11.67 35.01 8.66
CA TYR A 687 -13.00 35.19 9.23
C TYR A 687 -13.01 36.42 10.15
N LYS A 688 -13.49 37.55 9.64
CA LYS A 688 -13.52 38.85 10.33
C LYS A 688 -14.35 38.87 11.61
N ASP A 689 -15.40 38.05 11.68
CA ASP A 689 -16.38 38.02 12.75
C ASP A 689 -16.02 37.01 13.86
N ARG A 690 -14.96 36.25 13.72
CA ARG A 690 -14.42 35.34 14.74
C ARG A 690 -13.51 36.10 15.73
N ASN A 691 -13.11 35.45 16.83
CA ASN A 691 -12.23 35.99 17.87
C ASN A 691 -12.76 37.32 18.46
N ASP A 692 -14.01 37.28 18.88
CA ASP A 692 -14.74 38.46 19.43
C ASP A 692 -14.74 39.68 18.47
N GLY A 693 -14.82 39.42 17.16
CA GLY A 693 -14.84 40.46 16.12
C GLY A 693 -13.45 41.02 15.76
N LYS A 694 -12.38 40.49 16.33
CA LYS A 694 -11.01 40.88 15.98
C LYS A 694 -10.50 40.23 14.69
N GLY A 695 -11.17 39.18 14.27
CA GLY A 695 -10.82 38.35 13.15
C GLY A 695 -9.73 37.31 13.45
N GLU A 696 -9.79 36.20 12.75
CA GLU A 696 -8.77 35.14 12.79
C GLU A 696 -8.80 34.31 11.50
N TYR A 697 -7.69 33.65 11.18
CA TYR A 697 -7.69 32.60 10.18
C TYR A 697 -8.26 31.31 10.78
N HIS A 698 -9.03 30.57 10.00
CA HIS A 698 -9.57 29.27 10.37
C HIS A 698 -9.72 28.39 9.13
N MET A 699 -10.15 27.15 9.28
CA MET A 699 -10.38 26.20 8.19
C MET A 699 -11.08 26.85 7.02
N GLY A 700 -10.51 26.72 5.84
CA GLY A 700 -10.95 27.38 4.63
C GLY A 700 -10.50 26.66 3.37
N SER A 701 -10.22 27.44 2.32
CA SER A 701 -9.88 26.86 1.00
C SER A 701 -9.02 27.77 0.12
N THR A 702 -8.31 28.72 0.71
CA THR A 702 -7.49 29.70 -0.04
C THR A 702 -6.42 29.02 -0.90
N LEU A 703 -5.65 28.10 -0.34
CA LEU A 703 -4.58 27.40 -1.05
C LEU A 703 -5.13 26.45 -2.13
N THR A 704 -6.22 25.74 -1.82
CA THR A 704 -6.90 24.82 -2.75
C THR A 704 -7.49 25.59 -3.94
N LYS A 705 -8.12 26.73 -3.71
CA LYS A 705 -8.65 27.62 -4.78
C LYS A 705 -7.52 28.18 -5.65
N LEU A 706 -6.38 28.54 -5.06
CA LEU A 706 -5.22 29.02 -5.80
C LEU A 706 -4.72 27.94 -6.78
N MET A 707 -4.54 26.70 -6.34
CA MET A 707 -4.15 25.59 -7.22
C MET A 707 -5.17 25.39 -8.35
N HIS A 708 -6.46 25.37 -8.00
CA HIS A 708 -7.53 25.21 -9.00
C HIS A 708 -7.48 26.32 -10.07
N SER A 709 -7.32 27.59 -9.66
CA SER A 709 -7.23 28.70 -10.61
C SER A 709 -6.07 28.57 -11.60
N LYS A 710 -4.90 28.09 -11.13
CA LYS A 710 -3.73 27.83 -11.97
C LYS A 710 -3.99 26.66 -12.93
N PHE A 711 -4.62 25.60 -12.45
CA PHE A 711 -4.86 24.39 -13.23
C PHE A 711 -5.98 24.53 -14.25
N LEU A 712 -6.92 25.44 -14.05
CA LEU A 712 -7.89 25.82 -15.08
C LEU A 712 -7.23 26.39 -16.35
N ALA A 713 -6.20 27.22 -16.17
CA ALA A 713 -5.46 27.84 -17.24
C ALA A 713 -4.36 26.98 -17.88
N ALA A 714 -4.08 25.80 -17.30
CA ALA A 714 -2.99 24.94 -17.75
C ALA A 714 -3.32 24.23 -19.07
N THR A 715 -2.27 23.81 -19.78
CA THR A 715 -2.39 22.85 -20.89
C THR A 715 -2.62 21.45 -20.34
N PRO A 716 -3.25 20.52 -21.08
CA PRO A 716 -3.33 19.12 -20.66
C PRO A 716 -1.96 18.54 -20.34
N TYR A 717 -1.90 17.62 -19.38
CA TYR A 717 -0.64 16.98 -18.99
C TYR A 717 -0.12 16.02 -20.05
N ASP A 718 1.20 15.70 -19.99
CA ASP A 718 1.84 14.76 -20.90
C ASP A 718 1.43 13.33 -20.55
N ALA A 719 0.93 12.60 -21.54
CA ALA A 719 0.52 11.19 -21.43
C ALA A 719 1.59 10.21 -21.97
N SER A 720 2.80 10.67 -22.28
CA SER A 720 3.89 9.84 -22.79
C SER A 720 4.81 9.32 -21.67
N ASN A 721 5.29 8.07 -21.78
CA ASN A 721 6.25 7.51 -20.83
C ASN A 721 7.64 8.12 -20.99
N SER A 722 8.11 8.23 -22.22
CA SER A 722 9.43 8.79 -22.55
C SER A 722 9.38 9.46 -23.92
N LYS A 723 10.23 10.46 -24.09
CA LYS A 723 10.48 11.10 -25.39
C LYS A 723 11.58 10.41 -26.20
N THR A 724 12.21 9.35 -25.68
CA THR A 724 13.22 8.57 -26.40
C THR A 724 12.54 7.83 -27.55
N PRO A 725 12.88 8.11 -28.82
CA PRO A 725 12.30 7.40 -29.95
C PRO A 725 12.68 5.92 -29.91
N LEU A 726 11.69 5.05 -30.00
CA LEU A 726 11.93 3.60 -30.10
C LEU A 726 11.97 3.17 -31.57
N PRO A 727 12.81 2.19 -31.94
CA PRO A 727 12.82 1.57 -33.27
C PRO A 727 11.45 1.02 -33.65
N ALA A 728 11.14 1.07 -34.96
CA ALA A 728 9.91 0.48 -35.50
C ALA A 728 9.95 -1.07 -35.40
N ASP A 729 11.13 -1.67 -35.64
CA ASP A 729 11.34 -3.12 -35.49
C ASP A 729 11.28 -3.50 -34.02
N LYS A 730 10.52 -4.55 -33.72
CA LYS A 730 10.29 -5.04 -32.36
C LYS A 730 10.87 -6.41 -32.15
N LEU A 731 11.39 -6.69 -30.95
CA LEU A 731 11.89 -8.01 -30.56
C LEU A 731 11.25 -8.41 -29.23
N ALA A 732 10.73 -9.63 -29.17
CA ALA A 732 10.10 -10.16 -27.96
C ALA A 732 11.17 -10.62 -26.97
N LEU A 733 11.41 -9.85 -25.91
CA LEU A 733 12.30 -10.19 -24.80
C LEU A 733 11.57 -9.93 -23.49
N LYS A 734 11.63 -10.85 -22.54
CA LYS A 734 11.21 -10.59 -21.18
C LYS A 734 12.42 -10.11 -20.38
N ILE A 735 12.33 -8.91 -19.80
CA ILE A 735 13.37 -8.36 -18.93
C ILE A 735 12.84 -8.23 -17.52
N GLU A 736 13.43 -8.96 -16.59
CA GLU A 736 13.09 -8.95 -15.17
C GLU A 736 14.24 -8.34 -14.38
N VAL A 737 13.92 -7.46 -13.44
CA VAL A 737 14.91 -6.89 -12.50
C VAL A 737 14.74 -7.59 -11.17
N THR A 738 15.75 -8.34 -10.75
CA THR A 738 15.68 -9.24 -9.60
C THR A 738 16.96 -9.18 -8.77
N GLY A 739 17.04 -9.93 -7.68
CA GLY A 739 18.26 -10.09 -6.89
C GLY A 739 18.60 -8.93 -5.98
N PHE A 740 17.64 -8.08 -5.63
CA PHE A 740 17.81 -7.04 -4.63
C PHE A 740 18.15 -7.65 -3.27
N GLN A 741 19.07 -7.00 -2.56
CA GLN A 741 19.40 -7.36 -1.18
C GLN A 741 18.38 -6.75 -0.22
N LEU A 742 18.32 -7.24 1.02
CA LEU A 742 17.38 -6.76 2.02
C LEU A 742 17.97 -5.59 2.82
N GLY A 743 17.13 -4.60 3.06
CA GLY A 743 17.44 -3.52 3.98
C GLY A 743 18.74 -2.77 3.66
N ASP A 744 19.56 -2.56 4.67
CA ASP A 744 20.84 -1.85 4.52
C ASP A 744 21.88 -2.60 3.68
N GLN A 745 21.70 -3.90 3.50
CA GLN A 745 22.57 -4.69 2.63
C GLN A 745 22.34 -4.39 1.14
N ASN A 746 21.21 -3.76 0.78
CA ASN A 746 20.94 -3.28 -0.58
C ASN A 746 21.71 -1.98 -0.89
N TYR A 747 23.03 -2.00 -0.62
CA TYR A 747 23.95 -0.90 -0.88
C TYR A 747 25.38 -1.41 -1.11
N PRO A 748 26.03 -1.07 -2.26
CA PRO A 748 25.40 -0.44 -3.43
C PRO A 748 24.27 -1.29 -3.99
N ILE A 749 23.32 -0.63 -4.69
CA ILE A 749 22.18 -1.33 -5.28
C ILE A 749 22.67 -2.08 -6.53
N ASN A 750 22.58 -3.39 -6.50
CA ASN A 750 23.15 -4.25 -7.54
C ASN A 750 22.16 -5.36 -7.95
N PRO A 751 21.07 -5.00 -8.64
CA PRO A 751 20.15 -5.99 -9.14
C PRO A 751 20.68 -6.70 -10.38
N THR A 752 20.05 -7.82 -10.69
CA THR A 752 20.25 -8.59 -11.91
C THR A 752 19.15 -8.25 -12.91
N LEU A 753 19.53 -7.88 -14.14
CA LEU A 753 18.63 -7.88 -15.29
C LEU A 753 18.63 -9.28 -15.89
N LYS A 754 17.58 -10.05 -15.64
CA LYS A 754 17.37 -11.34 -16.27
C LYS A 754 16.66 -11.13 -17.60
N ILE A 755 17.33 -11.45 -18.70
CA ILE A 755 16.86 -11.25 -20.05
C ILE A 755 16.52 -12.61 -20.64
N THR A 756 15.25 -12.88 -20.87
CA THR A 756 14.77 -14.10 -21.53
C THR A 756 14.42 -13.80 -22.97
N ASN A 757 15.00 -14.57 -23.87
CA ASN A 757 14.81 -14.42 -25.31
C ASN A 757 13.53 -15.15 -25.75
N ASN A 758 12.41 -14.45 -25.82
CA ASN A 758 11.15 -14.99 -26.31
C ASN A 758 10.97 -14.81 -27.83
N SER A 759 12.01 -14.32 -28.53
CA SER A 759 12.00 -14.14 -29.98
C SER A 759 12.47 -15.41 -30.73
N ASN A 760 12.38 -15.38 -32.01
CA ASN A 760 12.93 -16.42 -32.92
C ASN A 760 14.37 -16.16 -33.37
N LEU A 761 14.99 -15.05 -32.92
CA LEU A 761 16.37 -14.70 -33.25
C LEU A 761 17.30 -15.11 -32.10
N THR A 762 18.50 -15.58 -32.44
CA THR A 762 19.56 -15.73 -31.43
C THR A 762 20.17 -14.37 -31.14
N ILE A 763 20.26 -14.02 -29.87
CA ILE A 763 20.99 -12.82 -29.40
C ILE A 763 22.47 -13.20 -29.37
N THR A 764 23.27 -12.64 -30.28
CA THR A 764 24.71 -12.92 -30.41
C THR A 764 25.51 -12.22 -29.31
N GLY A 765 26.65 -12.79 -28.93
CA GLY A 765 27.63 -12.12 -28.07
C GLY A 765 28.08 -10.79 -28.71
N GLY A 766 28.25 -9.78 -27.89
CA GLY A 766 28.48 -8.39 -28.32
C GLY A 766 27.23 -7.58 -28.59
N SER A 767 26.04 -8.19 -28.54
CA SER A 767 24.76 -7.43 -28.58
C SER A 767 24.69 -6.42 -27.46
N VAL A 768 24.09 -5.25 -27.74
CA VAL A 768 24.01 -4.12 -26.81
C VAL A 768 22.56 -3.88 -26.43
N ILE A 769 22.27 -3.93 -25.14
CA ILE A 769 20.97 -3.58 -24.58
C ILE A 769 21.07 -2.17 -24.01
N GLU A 770 20.18 -1.29 -24.43
CA GLU A 770 20.09 0.07 -23.89
C GLU A 770 18.73 0.30 -23.22
N PHE A 771 18.72 1.09 -22.16
CA PHE A 771 17.50 1.44 -21.42
C PHE A 771 17.63 2.81 -20.76
N ASP A 772 16.50 3.40 -20.44
CA ASP A 772 16.42 4.67 -19.71
C ASP A 772 16.37 4.40 -18.20
N VAL A 773 17.14 5.20 -17.43
CA VAL A 773 17.18 5.18 -15.97
C VAL A 773 16.86 6.59 -15.46
N PRO A 774 16.00 6.76 -14.44
CA PRO A 774 15.61 8.09 -13.97
C PRO A 774 16.80 8.85 -13.39
N THR A 775 16.77 10.18 -13.54
CA THR A 775 17.83 11.09 -13.04
C THR A 775 17.82 11.24 -11.52
N SER A 776 16.91 10.58 -10.81
CA SER A 776 16.96 10.46 -9.34
C SER A 776 18.21 9.73 -8.84
N THR A 777 18.87 8.93 -9.68
CA THR A 777 20.21 8.39 -9.40
C THR A 777 21.28 9.15 -10.18
N SER A 778 22.55 9.04 -9.75
CA SER A 778 23.67 9.67 -10.46
C SER A 778 23.94 8.99 -11.81
N ALA A 779 24.65 9.70 -12.68
CA ALA A 779 25.08 9.16 -13.99
C ALA A 779 26.22 8.11 -13.89
N GLN A 780 26.47 7.54 -12.73
CA GLN A 780 27.52 6.56 -12.46
C GLN A 780 26.95 5.15 -12.37
N PHE A 781 27.27 4.36 -13.37
CA PHE A 781 26.85 2.96 -13.47
C PHE A 781 28.08 2.06 -13.68
N SER A 782 28.02 0.85 -13.10
CA SER A 782 29.05 -0.18 -13.26
C SER A 782 28.42 -1.58 -13.25
N SER A 783 29.22 -2.61 -13.30
CA SER A 783 28.81 -4.01 -13.13
C SER A 783 29.87 -4.77 -12.37
N TYR A 784 29.47 -5.70 -11.52
CA TYR A 784 30.38 -6.65 -10.86
C TYR A 784 30.54 -7.95 -11.67
N GLY A 785 29.66 -8.23 -12.64
CA GLY A 785 29.65 -9.48 -13.41
C GLY A 785 30.60 -9.54 -14.59
N GLY A 786 31.46 -8.53 -14.80
CA GLY A 786 32.32 -8.42 -15.99
C GLY A 786 31.58 -7.94 -17.24
N ASP A 787 30.30 -7.60 -17.12
CA ASP A 787 29.51 -7.00 -18.18
C ASP A 787 29.97 -5.56 -18.42
N SER A 788 30.02 -5.12 -19.68
CA SER A 788 30.40 -3.73 -20.00
C SER A 788 29.18 -2.83 -19.86
N VAL A 789 29.19 -1.99 -18.83
CA VAL A 789 28.16 -0.97 -18.62
C VAL A 789 28.70 0.39 -19.09
N LYS A 790 27.93 1.09 -19.89
CA LYS A 790 28.30 2.39 -20.47
C LYS A 790 27.16 3.37 -20.39
N LEU A 791 27.46 4.59 -19.92
CA LEU A 791 26.56 5.73 -20.04
C LEU A 791 26.55 6.22 -21.50
N ILE A 792 25.38 6.23 -22.16
CA ILE A 792 25.21 6.73 -23.52
C ILE A 792 24.93 8.24 -23.50
N SER A 793 24.03 8.67 -22.61
CA SER A 793 23.75 10.08 -22.39
C SER A 793 23.30 10.34 -20.96
N ALA A 794 23.73 11.48 -20.42
CA ALA A 794 23.30 11.92 -19.11
C ALA A 794 22.14 12.90 -19.21
N GLY A 795 21.05 12.64 -18.48
CA GLY A 795 19.97 13.60 -18.30
C GLY A 795 20.32 14.69 -17.29
N HIS A 796 21.06 14.29 -16.25
CA HIS A 796 21.56 15.19 -15.20
C HIS A 796 22.98 14.80 -14.77
N THR A 797 23.79 15.77 -14.38
CA THR A 797 25.12 15.56 -13.80
C THR A 797 25.41 16.63 -12.75
N GLY A 798 26.10 16.24 -11.70
CA GLY A 798 26.47 17.11 -10.58
C GLY A 798 25.33 17.35 -9.58
N PRO A 799 25.50 18.30 -8.67
CA PRO A 799 24.49 18.63 -7.65
C PRO A 799 23.15 19.07 -8.26
N ASN A 800 22.06 18.68 -7.62
CA ASN A 800 20.70 19.02 -8.05
C ASN A 800 20.14 20.27 -7.36
N VAL A 801 21.00 21.21 -6.99
CA VAL A 801 20.58 22.50 -6.43
C VAL A 801 19.62 23.20 -7.40
N GLY A 802 18.41 23.53 -6.92
CA GLY A 802 17.33 24.10 -7.74
C GLY A 802 16.68 23.12 -8.71
N GLY A 803 16.91 21.81 -8.57
CA GLY A 803 16.23 20.74 -9.27
C GLY A 803 17.10 19.92 -10.24
N LEU A 804 16.63 18.71 -10.51
CA LEU A 804 17.22 17.79 -11.50
C LEU A 804 16.95 18.30 -12.93
N LYS A 805 17.89 18.05 -13.83
CA LYS A 805 17.76 18.38 -15.25
C LYS A 805 17.40 17.11 -16.03
N GLY A 806 16.46 17.18 -16.90
CA GLY A 806 16.00 16.03 -17.69
C GLY A 806 15.43 14.89 -16.81
N ASN A 807 14.81 13.92 -17.45
CA ASN A 807 14.14 12.83 -16.74
C ASN A 807 14.96 11.54 -16.69
N PHE A 808 15.84 11.30 -17.68
CA PHE A 808 16.50 10.02 -17.83
C PHE A 808 17.97 10.14 -18.22
N HIS A 809 18.77 9.22 -17.72
CA HIS A 809 20.03 8.78 -18.31
C HIS A 809 19.73 7.65 -19.30
N ARG A 810 20.50 7.54 -20.39
CA ARG A 810 20.49 6.38 -21.29
C ARG A 810 21.71 5.53 -20.98
N VAL A 811 21.51 4.28 -20.60
CA VAL A 811 22.56 3.33 -20.20
C VAL A 811 22.58 2.15 -21.18
N ALA A 812 23.75 1.67 -21.51
CA ALA A 812 23.95 0.48 -22.32
C ALA A 812 24.67 -0.62 -21.52
N VAL A 813 24.25 -1.85 -21.73
CA VAL A 813 24.94 -3.05 -21.24
C VAL A 813 25.27 -3.94 -22.44
N THR A 814 26.54 -4.30 -22.60
CA THR A 814 26.99 -5.17 -23.68
C THR A 814 27.04 -6.61 -23.19
N ILE A 815 26.37 -7.51 -23.87
CA ILE A 815 26.44 -8.95 -23.62
C ILE A 815 27.86 -9.42 -23.94
N PRO A 816 28.53 -10.17 -23.06
CA PRO A 816 29.88 -10.68 -23.32
C PRO A 816 29.98 -11.39 -24.67
N THR A 817 31.08 -11.14 -25.41
CA THR A 817 31.26 -11.66 -26.80
C THR A 817 31.26 -13.18 -26.91
N TRP A 818 31.56 -13.86 -25.82
CA TRP A 818 31.61 -15.33 -25.73
C TRP A 818 30.25 -15.96 -25.32
N LYS A 819 29.24 -15.15 -25.05
CA LYS A 819 27.87 -15.60 -24.70
C LYS A 819 26.91 -15.36 -25.86
N SER A 820 26.00 -16.30 -26.09
CA SER A 820 24.85 -16.12 -26.96
C SER A 820 23.58 -16.60 -26.24
N VAL A 821 22.42 -16.05 -26.59
CA VAL A 821 21.12 -16.39 -25.96
C VAL A 821 20.19 -16.87 -27.06
N ALA A 822 20.07 -18.19 -27.22
CA ALA A 822 19.15 -18.79 -28.15
C ALA A 822 17.68 -18.53 -27.79
N PRO A 823 16.73 -18.67 -28.72
CA PRO A 823 15.31 -18.64 -28.43
C PRO A 823 14.92 -19.51 -27.23
N GLY A 824 14.15 -18.96 -26.27
CA GLY A 824 13.74 -19.62 -25.03
C GLY A 824 14.80 -19.67 -23.92
N GLN A 825 16.02 -19.19 -24.17
CA GLN A 825 17.08 -19.14 -23.16
C GLN A 825 17.13 -17.77 -22.46
N SER A 826 17.79 -17.73 -21.29
CA SER A 826 17.97 -16.50 -20.52
C SER A 826 19.45 -16.21 -20.25
N ILE A 827 19.75 -14.93 -20.05
CA ILE A 827 21.05 -14.45 -19.57
C ILE A 827 20.82 -13.46 -18.43
N ASP A 828 21.68 -13.51 -17.43
CA ASP A 828 21.73 -12.55 -16.35
C ASP A 828 22.86 -11.54 -16.61
N VAL A 829 22.53 -10.25 -16.50
CA VAL A 829 23.50 -9.14 -16.55
C VAL A 829 23.31 -8.26 -15.31
N SER A 830 24.42 -7.75 -14.78
CA SER A 830 24.41 -6.99 -13.54
C SER A 830 24.58 -5.50 -13.82
N ILE A 831 23.86 -4.66 -13.06
CA ILE A 831 24.06 -3.22 -13.02
C ILE A 831 24.24 -2.76 -11.57
N VAL A 832 25.11 -1.76 -11.35
CA VAL A 832 25.35 -1.17 -10.04
C VAL A 832 25.06 0.31 -10.09
N TYR A 833 24.27 0.79 -9.13
CA TYR A 833 23.97 2.20 -8.90
C TYR A 833 23.80 2.46 -7.39
N TYR A 834 23.64 3.72 -6.95
CA TYR A 834 23.77 4.06 -5.53
C TYR A 834 22.53 4.70 -4.90
N VAL A 835 21.74 5.43 -5.68
CA VAL A 835 20.49 6.04 -5.22
C VAL A 835 19.34 5.26 -5.86
N PRO A 836 18.26 4.90 -5.12
CA PRO A 836 17.20 4.05 -5.64
C PRO A 836 16.51 4.65 -6.86
N ILE A 837 16.00 3.77 -7.70
CA ILE A 837 15.24 4.10 -8.91
C ILE A 837 13.92 3.31 -8.88
N SER A 838 12.86 3.85 -9.48
CA SER A 838 11.60 3.12 -9.60
C SER A 838 11.67 2.01 -10.66
N GLY A 839 12.71 1.96 -11.46
CA GLY A 839 13.03 0.93 -12.42
C GLY A 839 13.57 1.48 -13.74
N PRO A 840 14.28 0.65 -14.52
CA PRO A 840 14.68 0.96 -15.89
C PRO A 840 13.48 0.77 -16.85
N THR A 841 13.48 1.51 -17.95
CA THR A 841 12.40 1.50 -18.95
C THR A 841 12.94 1.71 -20.38
N ASN A 842 12.08 1.67 -21.40
CA ASN A 842 12.39 1.94 -22.80
C ASN A 842 13.57 1.15 -23.35
N TYR A 843 13.52 -0.16 -23.15
CA TYR A 843 14.56 -1.05 -23.59
C TYR A 843 14.65 -1.16 -25.11
N THR A 844 15.87 -1.10 -25.62
CA THR A 844 16.21 -1.45 -26.99
C THR A 844 17.36 -2.44 -27.00
N ILE A 845 17.47 -3.26 -28.04
CA ILE A 845 18.61 -4.17 -28.24
C ILE A 845 19.17 -4.00 -29.67
N THR A 846 20.48 -3.98 -29.76
CA THR A 846 21.19 -4.01 -31.06
C THR A 846 21.84 -5.37 -31.21
N ILE A 847 21.45 -6.12 -32.25
CA ILE A 847 21.97 -7.44 -32.60
C ILE A 847 22.55 -7.32 -33.99
N ASP A 848 23.83 -7.65 -34.19
CA ASP A 848 24.52 -7.59 -35.47
C ASP A 848 24.31 -6.28 -36.25
N GLY A 849 24.34 -5.15 -35.51
CA GLY A 849 24.17 -3.80 -36.04
C GLY A 849 22.73 -3.36 -36.29
N LYS A 850 21.74 -4.24 -36.15
CA LYS A 850 20.32 -3.89 -36.26
C LYS A 850 19.70 -3.64 -34.90
N LYS A 851 19.01 -2.49 -34.73
CA LYS A 851 18.39 -2.06 -33.48
C LYS A 851 16.90 -2.37 -33.46
N TYR A 852 16.43 -2.92 -32.33
CA TYR A 852 15.04 -3.30 -32.08
C TYR A 852 14.53 -2.65 -30.80
N ALA A 853 13.26 -2.30 -30.77
CA ALA A 853 12.55 -2.03 -29.53
C ALA A 853 12.21 -3.35 -28.83
N VAL A 854 12.44 -3.43 -27.53
CA VAL A 854 12.06 -4.60 -26.73
C VAL A 854 10.57 -4.53 -26.44
N THR A 855 9.87 -5.61 -26.73
CA THR A 855 8.48 -5.81 -26.29
C THR A 855 8.47 -6.91 -25.25
N ASP A 856 7.87 -6.60 -24.09
CA ASP A 856 7.63 -7.60 -23.04
C ASP A 856 6.55 -8.57 -23.54
N LYS A 857 6.95 -9.77 -23.94
CA LYS A 857 6.06 -10.85 -24.39
C LYS A 857 6.46 -12.17 -23.74
#